data_3ac87c7a18f5718569a27097bd566f43
#
_entry.id   3ac87c7a18f5718569a27097bd566f43
#
_cell.length_a   1.000
_cell.length_b   1.000
_cell.length_c   1.000
_cell.angle_alpha   90.00
_cell.angle_beta   90.00
_cell.angle_gamma   90.00
#
_symmetry.space_group_name_H-M   'P 1'
#
loop_
_entity.id
_entity.type
_entity.pdbx_description
1 polymer ?
#
loop_
_entity_poly.entity_id
_entity_poly.type
_entity_poly.pdbx_seq_one_letter_code
_entity_poly.pdbx_strand_id
1 'polypeptide(L)'
;MLWLLSTLLDRRWLALDQRLPSWDQADYLNSALDHGRALGLLPGGSWQGWPALLDHSPKIPPLASLVNGTVMAVSGDSPDQAAWSLSLWFALLLIGVALWGRQWQGPGLGLLAAFFCVVAPGLAEWRVDYVLEIPLCAGCIWSQWLLGRWLRPKGASWVGALLAALAIASALLIKQSALLVLLGPALWAVVVGLQERQRRWQLLASFGLVLALVAPWLGHNLITAIGGTNRATLESAAREGDPNATSLAGWLWYPRRLPGLIGQIPLIGGLAGAVLAARRLRWPRGDGAWLWGVFLSGWLLTTLSPNKDPRYLAPLLPLLALLLARGWLLLWALVPKGLRSPFFGLSLLTTAFFSWQARAKAILPAPAFPQPQSQIVEAVQGDSPDQLRTLIVVPSRPQLNQHSISFLGRRGGGGLVGRQLGSSSADIQPALEQAQQVLLATGDQGSVRRSAERFSQAIRSSGWFALQQQWPRPEGGTYELWVRQPDAPQPVPFEARFPQLAAGLAQGPAGLDPVFSAVSVEHQLDGHRLYQQRVEQQATAALAADPNDRQALWSLALLKVLQNRPLEADRWFERLQSLEPDSPWPAAYRAVVLTAAGRLWQASAVADQAQALHPSPVLEGLGDLSGVMGGQLWRLPAASRSVPAATQAVEQQLKSPESAR
;
A
#
# COMPACT_ATOMS: atom_id res chain seq x y z
N MET A 1 11.01 -10.03 28.89
CA MET A 1 10.68 -8.93 29.83
C MET A 1 10.49 -7.59 29.12
N LEU A 2 11.44 -7.06 28.33
CA LEU A 2 11.31 -5.77 27.61
C LEU A 2 10.05 -5.69 26.74
N TRP A 3 9.78 -6.74 25.95
CA TRP A 3 8.56 -6.81 25.12
C TRP A 3 7.28 -6.80 25.95
N LEU A 4 7.20 -7.61 27.02
CA LEU A 4 6.00 -7.64 27.88
C LEU A 4 5.73 -6.28 28.49
N LEU A 5 6.78 -5.63 29.04
CA LEU A 5 6.64 -4.31 29.63
C LEU A 5 6.16 -3.27 28.61
N SER A 6 6.78 -3.23 27.42
CA SER A 6 6.35 -2.31 26.37
C SER A 6 4.92 -2.56 25.92
N THR A 7 4.52 -3.84 25.75
CA THR A 7 3.15 -4.22 25.34
C THR A 7 2.11 -3.80 26.38
N LEU A 8 2.40 -3.99 27.69
CA LEU A 8 1.50 -3.56 28.76
C LEU A 8 1.35 -2.03 28.79
N LEU A 9 2.45 -1.30 28.62
CA LEU A 9 2.43 0.17 28.53
C LEU A 9 1.67 0.65 27.27
N ASP A 10 1.86 -0.03 26.14
CA ASP A 10 1.15 0.27 24.90
C ASP A 10 -0.36 0.05 25.04
N ARG A 11 -0.77 -1.07 25.64
CA ARG A 11 -2.20 -1.34 25.91
C ARG A 11 -2.83 -0.31 26.85
N ARG A 12 -2.11 0.07 27.92
CA ARG A 12 -2.58 1.14 28.81
C ARG A 12 -2.71 2.47 28.08
N TRP A 13 -1.76 2.78 27.23
CA TRP A 13 -1.80 4.01 26.43
C TRP A 13 -2.99 4.02 25.45
N LEU A 14 -3.20 2.91 24.72
CA LEU A 14 -4.34 2.74 23.80
C LEU A 14 -5.68 2.90 24.52
N ALA A 15 -5.83 2.35 25.72
CA ALA A 15 -7.04 2.50 26.51
C ALA A 15 -7.32 3.96 26.95
N LEU A 16 -6.31 4.82 26.94
CA LEU A 16 -6.44 6.26 27.27
C LEU A 16 -6.55 7.12 26.00
N ASP A 17 -6.10 6.63 24.86
CA ASP A 17 -6.11 7.34 23.59
C ASP A 17 -7.49 7.26 22.93
N GLN A 18 -8.16 8.40 22.86
CA GLN A 18 -9.49 8.50 22.21
C GLN A 18 -9.42 9.04 20.78
N ARG A 19 -8.20 9.21 20.24
CA ARG A 19 -8.04 9.66 18.87
C ARG A 19 -8.55 8.59 17.90
N LEU A 20 -9.21 9.03 16.86
CA LEU A 20 -9.62 8.15 15.76
C LEU A 20 -8.45 7.94 14.79
N PRO A 21 -8.43 6.81 14.08
CA PRO A 21 -7.41 6.54 13.07
C PRO A 21 -7.35 7.64 12.01
N SER A 22 -6.15 8.15 11.73
CA SER A 22 -5.91 9.13 10.67
C SER A 22 -5.89 8.47 9.27
N TRP A 23 -5.63 9.24 8.21
CA TRP A 23 -5.71 8.79 6.82
C TRP A 23 -5.10 7.40 6.55
N ASP A 24 -3.78 7.27 6.71
CA ASP A 24 -3.06 6.03 6.42
C ASP A 24 -3.44 4.90 7.38
N GLN A 25 -3.64 5.23 8.66
CA GLN A 25 -4.06 4.27 9.68
C GLN A 25 -5.42 3.66 9.31
N ALA A 26 -6.38 4.51 8.96
CA ALA A 26 -7.71 4.07 8.57
C ALA A 26 -7.70 3.27 7.26
N ASP A 27 -6.83 3.63 6.29
CA ASP A 27 -6.65 2.88 5.04
C ASP A 27 -6.06 1.49 5.29
N TYR A 28 -5.04 1.39 6.15
CA TYR A 28 -4.46 0.10 6.55
C TYR A 28 -5.43 -0.76 7.37
N LEU A 29 -6.25 -0.14 8.23
CA LEU A 29 -7.29 -0.84 8.96
C LEU A 29 -8.37 -1.40 8.02
N ASN A 30 -8.79 -0.63 7.00
CA ASN A 30 -9.70 -1.11 5.96
C ASN A 30 -9.11 -2.32 5.22
N SER A 31 -7.84 -2.25 4.83
CA SER A 31 -7.16 -3.37 4.16
C SER A 31 -7.08 -4.62 5.05
N ALA A 32 -6.79 -4.44 6.34
CA ALA A 32 -6.75 -5.56 7.30
C ALA A 32 -8.14 -6.17 7.50
N LEU A 33 -9.18 -5.36 7.64
CA LEU A 33 -10.57 -5.81 7.74
C LEU A 33 -11.00 -6.63 6.53
N ASP A 34 -10.63 -6.16 5.31
CA ASP A 34 -10.93 -6.86 4.06
C ASP A 34 -10.21 -8.20 3.96
N HIS A 35 -8.91 -8.24 4.30
CA HIS A 35 -8.15 -9.49 4.30
C HIS A 35 -8.67 -10.48 5.35
N GLY A 36 -9.03 -10.01 6.54
CA GLY A 36 -9.63 -10.86 7.57
C GLY A 36 -10.94 -11.51 7.10
N ARG A 37 -11.79 -10.75 6.42
CA ARG A 37 -13.04 -11.24 5.82
C ARG A 37 -12.78 -12.22 4.67
N ALA A 38 -11.83 -11.91 3.78
CA ALA A 38 -11.48 -12.78 2.67
C ALA A 38 -10.90 -14.13 3.14
N LEU A 39 -10.09 -14.13 4.21
CA LEU A 39 -9.58 -15.35 4.82
C LEU A 39 -10.69 -16.24 5.39
N GLY A 40 -11.77 -15.65 5.90
CA GLY A 40 -12.95 -16.37 6.38
C GLY A 40 -13.68 -17.17 5.29
N LEU A 41 -13.49 -16.84 4.01
CA LEU A 41 -14.09 -17.55 2.89
C LEU A 41 -13.33 -18.84 2.51
N LEU A 42 -12.06 -18.98 2.90
CA LEU A 42 -11.20 -20.10 2.52
C LEU A 42 -11.65 -21.46 3.06
N PRO A 43 -12.14 -21.58 4.31
CA PRO A 43 -12.56 -22.88 4.88
C PRO A 43 -13.70 -23.56 4.12
N GLY A 44 -14.53 -22.78 3.37
CA GLY A 44 -15.62 -23.30 2.56
C GLY A 44 -15.19 -23.98 1.25
N GLY A 45 -13.89 -24.15 1.02
CA GLY A 45 -13.33 -24.70 -0.24
C GLY A 45 -13.50 -23.79 -1.44
N SER A 46 -13.97 -22.58 -1.24
CA SER A 46 -14.16 -21.60 -2.30
C SER A 46 -12.85 -20.90 -2.64
N TRP A 47 -12.34 -21.14 -3.84
CA TRP A 47 -11.21 -20.39 -4.41
C TRP A 47 -11.52 -18.89 -4.63
N GLN A 48 -12.75 -18.46 -4.45
CA GLN A 48 -13.12 -17.04 -4.53
C GLN A 48 -12.42 -16.18 -3.48
N GLY A 49 -12.08 -16.75 -2.31
CA GLY A 49 -11.30 -16.06 -1.30
C GLY A 49 -9.86 -15.76 -1.71
N TRP A 50 -9.21 -16.62 -2.50
CA TRP A 50 -7.82 -16.43 -2.93
C TRP A 50 -7.62 -15.20 -3.83
N PRO A 51 -8.41 -14.99 -4.89
CA PRO A 51 -8.32 -13.74 -5.66
C PRO A 51 -8.59 -12.50 -4.82
N ALA A 52 -9.55 -12.54 -3.89
CA ALA A 52 -9.84 -11.42 -3.00
C ALA A 52 -8.62 -11.02 -2.16
N LEU A 53 -7.76 -11.95 -1.76
CA LEU A 53 -6.51 -11.63 -1.04
C LEU A 53 -5.54 -10.79 -1.88
N LEU A 54 -5.58 -10.89 -3.20
CA LEU A 54 -4.76 -10.07 -4.11
C LEU A 54 -5.43 -8.72 -4.43
N ASP A 55 -6.77 -8.68 -4.47
CA ASP A 55 -7.56 -7.50 -4.84
C ASP A 55 -7.64 -6.45 -3.72
N HIS A 56 -7.58 -6.89 -2.44
CA HIS A 56 -7.89 -6.01 -1.30
C HIS A 56 -6.81 -5.01 -0.95
N SER A 57 -5.60 -5.17 -1.41
CA SER A 57 -4.51 -4.24 -1.15
C SER A 57 -3.69 -3.96 -2.41
N PRO A 58 -4.27 -3.29 -3.42
CA PRO A 58 -3.61 -3.12 -4.72
C PRO A 58 -2.44 -2.15 -4.68
N LYS A 59 -2.42 -1.19 -3.75
CA LYS A 59 -1.34 -0.22 -3.59
C LYS A 59 -0.19 -0.73 -2.72
N ILE A 60 -0.53 -1.49 -1.68
CA ILE A 60 0.39 -1.88 -0.61
C ILE A 60 0.43 -3.40 -0.53
N PRO A 61 1.62 -4.00 -0.42
CA PRO A 61 1.75 -5.45 -0.34
C PRO A 61 0.98 -6.05 0.85
N PRO A 62 0.45 -7.28 0.73
CA PRO A 62 -0.61 -7.78 1.58
C PRO A 62 -0.17 -8.40 2.91
N LEU A 63 1.12 -8.71 3.13
CA LEU A 63 1.53 -9.58 4.25
C LEU A 63 1.15 -9.00 5.62
N ALA A 64 1.40 -7.70 5.84
CA ALA A 64 1.04 -7.09 7.12
C ALA A 64 -0.48 -7.08 7.32
N SER A 65 -1.25 -6.70 6.31
CA SER A 65 -2.71 -6.67 6.41
C SER A 65 -3.34 -8.06 6.51
N LEU A 66 -2.73 -9.10 5.93
CA LEU A 66 -3.14 -10.50 6.13
C LEU A 66 -2.95 -10.94 7.58
N VAL A 67 -1.77 -10.71 8.15
CA VAL A 67 -1.48 -11.07 9.55
C VAL A 67 -2.37 -10.27 10.49
N ASN A 68 -2.46 -8.96 10.28
CA ASN A 68 -3.24 -8.08 11.13
C ASN A 68 -4.74 -8.35 11.02
N GLY A 69 -5.23 -8.62 9.80
CA GLY A 69 -6.62 -9.01 9.54
C GLY A 69 -7.00 -10.33 10.22
N THR A 70 -6.08 -11.29 10.29
CA THR A 70 -6.27 -12.53 11.03
C THR A 70 -6.42 -12.25 12.54
N VAL A 71 -5.58 -11.37 13.10
CA VAL A 71 -5.69 -10.97 14.51
C VAL A 71 -7.03 -10.26 14.76
N MET A 72 -7.43 -9.34 13.88
CA MET A 72 -8.72 -8.64 14.00
C MET A 72 -9.91 -9.58 13.90
N ALA A 73 -9.86 -10.56 13.00
CA ALA A 73 -10.93 -11.56 12.85
C ALA A 73 -11.16 -12.39 14.12
N VAL A 74 -10.10 -12.60 14.92
CA VAL A 74 -10.16 -13.37 16.17
C VAL A 74 -10.43 -12.49 17.39
N SER A 75 -9.85 -11.28 17.45
CA SER A 75 -9.87 -10.42 18.63
C SER A 75 -10.91 -9.29 18.58
N GLY A 76 -11.44 -9.00 17.41
CA GLY A 76 -12.37 -7.89 17.13
C GLY A 76 -11.77 -6.81 16.25
N ASP A 77 -12.61 -5.95 15.70
CA ASP A 77 -12.29 -5.00 14.63
C ASP A 77 -12.08 -3.54 15.12
N SER A 78 -11.85 -3.33 16.41
CA SER A 78 -11.48 -2.00 16.92
C SER A 78 -10.03 -1.63 16.54
N PRO A 79 -9.70 -0.32 16.44
CA PRO A 79 -8.34 0.12 16.22
C PRO A 79 -7.35 -0.40 17.27
N ASP A 80 -7.77 -0.46 18.54
CA ASP A 80 -6.94 -0.96 19.64
C ASP A 80 -6.60 -2.43 19.48
N GLN A 81 -7.59 -3.25 19.12
CA GLN A 81 -7.38 -4.68 18.86
C GLN A 81 -6.48 -4.90 17.64
N ALA A 82 -6.65 -4.11 16.59
CA ALA A 82 -5.74 -4.11 15.44
C ALA A 82 -4.30 -3.77 15.87
N ALA A 83 -4.12 -2.79 16.74
CA ALA A 83 -2.80 -2.42 17.27
C ALA A 83 -2.12 -3.56 18.07
N TRP A 84 -2.88 -4.55 18.59
CA TRP A 84 -2.27 -5.71 19.23
C TRP A 84 -1.43 -6.55 18.27
N SER A 85 -1.77 -6.57 16.99
CA SER A 85 -0.94 -7.26 15.97
C SER A 85 0.46 -6.64 15.88
N LEU A 86 0.59 -5.32 16.10
CA LEU A 86 1.87 -4.64 16.09
C LEU A 86 2.79 -5.11 17.22
N SER A 87 2.24 -5.54 18.35
CA SER A 87 3.01 -6.15 19.46
C SER A 87 3.72 -7.43 19.02
N LEU A 88 3.10 -8.27 18.16
CA LEU A 88 3.73 -9.48 17.62
C LEU A 88 4.90 -9.11 16.69
N TRP A 89 4.70 -8.16 15.79
CA TRP A 89 5.75 -7.65 14.91
C TRP A 89 6.90 -7.02 15.72
N PHE A 90 6.56 -6.30 16.80
CA PHE A 90 7.57 -5.70 17.67
C PHE A 90 8.37 -6.75 18.45
N ALA A 91 7.76 -7.85 18.86
CA ALA A 91 8.49 -9.00 19.44
C ALA A 91 9.54 -9.54 18.45
N LEU A 92 9.14 -9.74 17.19
CA LEU A 92 10.05 -10.20 16.13
C LEU A 92 11.19 -9.19 15.90
N LEU A 93 10.89 -7.89 15.90
CA LEU A 93 11.89 -6.83 15.81
C LEU A 93 12.92 -6.92 16.93
N LEU A 94 12.46 -6.98 18.19
CA LEU A 94 13.34 -7.03 19.36
C LEU A 94 14.22 -8.30 19.37
N ILE A 95 13.66 -9.45 18.97
CA ILE A 95 14.42 -10.70 18.84
C ILE A 95 15.51 -10.54 17.78
N GLY A 96 15.20 -10.00 16.61
CA GLY A 96 16.16 -9.77 15.53
C GLY A 96 17.31 -8.85 15.95
N VAL A 97 16.98 -7.73 16.61
CA VAL A 97 17.97 -6.79 17.15
C VAL A 97 18.85 -7.45 18.22
N ALA A 98 18.24 -8.17 19.16
CA ALA A 98 18.97 -8.84 20.23
C ALA A 98 19.93 -9.92 19.70
N LEU A 99 19.47 -10.73 18.73
CA LEU A 99 20.30 -11.76 18.10
C LEU A 99 21.45 -11.14 17.29
N TRP A 100 21.21 -10.07 16.54
CA TRP A 100 22.26 -9.39 15.78
C TRP A 100 23.29 -8.74 16.71
N GLY A 101 22.83 -8.03 17.74
CA GLY A 101 23.71 -7.44 18.74
C GLY A 101 24.53 -8.48 19.50
N ARG A 102 23.91 -9.60 19.93
CA ARG A 102 24.59 -10.73 20.55
C ARG A 102 25.68 -11.31 19.64
N GLN A 103 25.37 -11.47 18.36
CA GLN A 103 26.30 -11.99 17.37
C GLN A 103 27.49 -11.03 17.16
N TRP A 104 27.26 -9.71 17.16
CA TRP A 104 28.27 -8.71 16.89
C TRP A 104 29.25 -8.51 18.08
N GLN A 105 28.73 -8.34 19.30
CA GLN A 105 29.55 -8.01 20.47
C GLN A 105 29.04 -8.62 21.80
N GLY A 106 28.17 -9.59 21.72
CA GLY A 106 27.66 -10.29 22.90
C GLY A 106 26.28 -9.82 23.38
N PRO A 107 25.72 -10.51 24.39
CA PRO A 107 24.33 -10.34 24.81
C PRO A 107 24.03 -8.93 25.36
N GLY A 108 24.99 -8.28 26.00
CA GLY A 108 24.82 -6.93 26.55
C GLY A 108 24.52 -5.90 25.47
N LEU A 109 25.22 -5.95 24.31
CA LEU A 109 24.92 -5.07 23.19
C LEU A 109 23.52 -5.32 22.63
N GLY A 110 23.15 -6.60 22.45
CA GLY A 110 21.84 -6.96 21.92
C GLY A 110 20.69 -6.48 22.81
N LEU A 111 20.83 -6.67 24.13
CA LEU A 111 19.81 -6.24 25.12
C LEU A 111 19.71 -4.70 25.20
N LEU A 112 20.85 -3.99 25.15
CA LEU A 112 20.85 -2.54 25.17
C LEU A 112 20.24 -1.94 23.90
N ALA A 113 20.57 -2.50 22.73
CA ALA A 113 19.99 -2.07 21.47
C ALA A 113 18.46 -2.35 21.43
N ALA A 114 18.03 -3.52 21.92
CA ALA A 114 16.60 -3.82 22.07
C ALA A 114 15.91 -2.85 23.06
N PHE A 115 16.56 -2.47 24.16
CA PHE A 115 16.06 -1.45 25.06
C PHE A 115 15.93 -0.09 24.35
N PHE A 116 16.91 0.33 23.57
CA PHE A 116 16.82 1.55 22.78
C PHE A 116 15.67 1.51 21.78
N CYS A 117 15.39 0.37 21.16
CA CYS A 117 14.19 0.21 20.32
C CYS A 117 12.89 0.36 21.12
N VAL A 118 12.83 -0.14 22.35
CA VAL A 118 11.64 0.00 23.22
C VAL A 118 11.36 1.46 23.58
N VAL A 119 12.41 2.22 23.90
CA VAL A 119 12.32 3.60 24.37
C VAL A 119 12.39 4.64 23.25
N ALA A 120 12.72 4.26 22.01
CA ALA A 120 12.75 5.15 20.88
C ALA A 120 11.38 5.80 20.62
N PRO A 121 11.25 7.14 20.69
CA PRO A 121 9.95 7.81 20.58
C PRO A 121 9.22 7.47 19.28
N GLY A 122 9.90 7.47 18.13
CA GLY A 122 9.28 7.13 16.84
C GLY A 122 8.75 5.70 16.80
N LEU A 123 9.54 4.70 17.28
CA LEU A 123 9.05 3.31 17.37
C LEU A 123 7.92 3.17 18.40
N ALA A 124 7.95 3.93 19.48
CA ALA A 124 6.89 3.92 20.49
C ALA A 124 5.56 4.48 19.94
N GLU A 125 5.63 5.54 19.15
CA GLU A 125 4.49 6.09 18.43
C GLU A 125 3.89 5.08 17.45
N TRP A 126 4.73 4.52 16.56
CA TRP A 126 4.27 3.59 15.53
C TRP A 126 3.79 2.22 16.05
N ARG A 127 4.05 1.87 17.31
CA ARG A 127 3.47 0.67 17.93
C ARG A 127 2.00 0.83 18.29
N VAL A 128 1.54 2.05 18.50
CA VAL A 128 0.16 2.34 18.92
C VAL A 128 -0.66 3.03 17.83
N ASP A 129 0.01 3.70 16.91
CA ASP A 129 -0.61 4.28 15.73
C ASP A 129 -0.66 3.25 14.62
N TYR A 130 -1.68 2.52 14.43
CA TYR A 130 -1.77 1.41 13.47
C TYR A 130 -1.20 1.72 12.08
N VAL A 131 0.13 1.55 11.94
CA VAL A 131 0.92 1.81 10.72
C VAL A 131 1.83 0.62 10.38
N LEU A 132 2.39 0.59 9.18
CA LEU A 132 3.17 -0.56 8.70
C LEU A 132 4.66 -0.50 9.06
N GLU A 133 5.10 0.52 9.76
CA GLU A 133 6.50 0.78 10.10
C GLU A 133 7.08 -0.29 11.03
N ILE A 134 6.32 -0.76 12.01
CA ILE A 134 6.79 -1.83 12.93
C ILE A 134 6.92 -3.17 12.21
N PRO A 135 5.92 -3.66 11.44
CA PRO A 135 6.09 -4.81 10.56
C PRO A 135 7.30 -4.68 9.62
N LEU A 136 7.47 -3.52 8.99
CA LEU A 136 8.57 -3.25 8.08
C LEU A 136 9.95 -3.33 8.78
N CYS A 137 10.08 -2.73 9.96
CA CYS A 137 11.29 -2.83 10.78
C CYS A 137 11.64 -4.29 11.10
N ALA A 138 10.63 -5.09 11.47
CA ALA A 138 10.81 -6.52 11.74
C ALA A 138 11.28 -7.26 10.48
N GLY A 139 10.61 -7.08 9.35
CA GLY A 139 11.00 -7.70 8.09
C GLY A 139 12.42 -7.31 7.66
N CYS A 140 12.76 -6.04 7.74
CA CYS A 140 14.08 -5.54 7.32
C CYS A 140 15.21 -6.01 8.23
N ILE A 141 15.05 -6.00 9.56
CA ILE A 141 16.11 -6.44 10.49
C ILE A 141 16.45 -7.93 10.30
N TRP A 142 15.44 -8.77 10.10
CA TRP A 142 15.65 -10.20 9.83
C TRP A 142 16.29 -10.42 8.46
N SER A 143 15.84 -9.72 7.42
CA SER A 143 16.44 -9.79 6.08
C SER A 143 17.92 -9.47 6.10
N GLN A 144 18.28 -8.35 6.70
CA GLN A 144 19.65 -7.85 6.73
C GLN A 144 20.56 -8.70 7.61
N TRP A 145 20.06 -9.18 8.76
CA TRP A 145 20.82 -10.06 9.65
C TRP A 145 21.07 -11.44 9.01
N LEU A 146 20.06 -12.08 8.45
CA LEU A 146 20.18 -13.39 7.81
C LEU A 146 21.06 -13.31 6.56
N LEU A 147 20.89 -12.27 5.74
CA LEU A 147 21.73 -12.04 4.58
C LEU A 147 23.20 -11.84 4.97
N GLY A 148 23.47 -11.04 6.01
CA GLY A 148 24.81 -10.85 6.54
C GLY A 148 25.43 -12.15 7.08
N ARG A 149 24.64 -13.04 7.67
CA ARG A 149 25.09 -14.37 8.08
C ARG A 149 25.45 -15.25 6.89
N TRP A 150 24.64 -15.25 5.86
CA TRP A 150 24.90 -16.00 4.63
C TRP A 150 26.17 -15.49 3.91
N LEU A 151 26.45 -14.21 3.96
CA LEU A 151 27.63 -13.58 3.33
C LEU A 151 28.95 -13.87 4.05
N ARG A 152 28.95 -14.43 5.28
CA ARG A 152 30.19 -14.76 5.98
C ARG A 152 30.98 -15.87 5.27
N PRO A 153 32.33 -15.90 5.40
CA PRO A 153 33.16 -16.90 4.73
C PRO A 153 32.75 -18.36 4.95
N LYS A 154 32.23 -18.68 6.15
CA LYS A 154 31.71 -20.02 6.49
C LYS A 154 30.16 -20.06 6.54
N GLY A 155 29.47 -19.05 6.01
CA GLY A 155 28.02 -18.90 6.09
C GLY A 155 27.25 -19.47 4.90
N ALA A 156 27.95 -19.89 3.85
CA ALA A 156 27.32 -20.42 2.63
C ALA A 156 26.59 -21.73 2.92
N SER A 157 25.29 -21.63 3.20
CA SER A 157 24.40 -22.79 3.39
C SER A 157 23.08 -22.56 2.67
N TRP A 158 22.46 -23.61 2.18
CA TRP A 158 21.15 -23.56 1.53
C TRP A 158 20.06 -23.02 2.47
N VAL A 159 20.06 -23.51 3.72
CA VAL A 159 19.09 -23.03 4.72
C VAL A 159 19.27 -21.54 4.99
N GLY A 160 20.52 -21.07 5.13
CA GLY A 160 20.81 -19.65 5.34
C GLY A 160 20.37 -18.79 4.17
N ALA A 161 20.62 -19.23 2.93
CA ALA A 161 20.20 -18.54 1.72
C ALA A 161 18.68 -18.42 1.61
N LEU A 162 17.97 -19.54 1.79
CA LEU A 162 16.50 -19.58 1.68
C LEU A 162 15.82 -18.81 2.81
N LEU A 163 16.33 -18.86 4.05
CA LEU A 163 15.81 -18.04 5.15
C LEU A 163 16.01 -16.54 4.90
N ALA A 164 17.17 -16.14 4.35
CA ALA A 164 17.40 -14.74 3.96
C ALA A 164 16.42 -14.32 2.83
N ALA A 165 16.21 -15.18 1.83
CA ALA A 165 15.27 -14.94 0.75
C ALA A 165 13.83 -14.81 1.27
N LEU A 166 13.40 -15.69 2.18
CA LEU A 166 12.08 -15.63 2.82
C LEU A 166 11.89 -14.33 3.59
N ALA A 167 12.89 -13.90 4.36
CA ALA A 167 12.83 -12.64 5.10
C ALA A 167 12.76 -11.43 4.16
N ILE A 168 13.55 -11.42 3.06
CA ILE A 168 13.52 -10.37 2.04
C ILE A 168 12.14 -10.32 1.37
N ALA A 169 11.61 -11.45 0.94
CA ALA A 169 10.28 -11.53 0.36
C ALA A 169 9.21 -11.02 1.34
N SER A 170 9.31 -11.39 2.62
CA SER A 170 8.40 -10.92 3.67
C SER A 170 8.46 -9.40 3.83
N ALA A 171 9.65 -8.79 3.86
CA ALA A 171 9.79 -7.34 3.96
C ALA A 171 9.21 -6.61 2.73
N LEU A 172 9.44 -7.13 1.53
CA LEU A 172 8.88 -6.62 0.28
C LEU A 172 7.35 -6.76 0.24
N LEU A 173 6.81 -7.84 0.81
CA LEU A 173 5.37 -8.09 0.92
C LEU A 173 4.70 -7.33 2.07
N ILE A 174 5.45 -6.64 2.92
CA ILE A 174 4.92 -5.71 3.93
C ILE A 174 4.74 -4.31 3.33
N LYS A 175 5.79 -3.76 2.71
CA LYS A 175 5.76 -2.39 2.14
C LYS A 175 6.85 -2.22 1.08
N GLN A 176 6.52 -1.58 -0.06
CA GLN A 176 7.48 -1.36 -1.15
C GLN A 176 8.73 -0.56 -0.71
N SER A 177 8.57 0.34 0.28
CA SER A 177 9.70 1.12 0.81
C SER A 177 10.81 0.27 1.46
N ALA A 178 10.58 -1.04 1.68
CA ALA A 178 11.64 -1.99 2.02
C ALA A 178 12.82 -1.94 1.02
N LEU A 179 12.56 -1.64 -0.26
CA LEU A 179 13.59 -1.50 -1.29
C LEU A 179 14.63 -0.44 -0.93
N LEU A 180 14.25 0.67 -0.28
CA LEU A 180 15.20 1.73 0.11
C LEU A 180 16.32 1.24 1.03
N VAL A 181 16.05 0.22 1.83
CA VAL A 181 17.03 -0.31 2.79
C VAL A 181 17.54 -1.71 2.44
N LEU A 182 16.92 -2.41 1.50
CA LEU A 182 17.33 -3.75 1.08
C LEU A 182 18.12 -3.75 -0.24
N LEU A 183 17.98 -2.73 -1.09
CA LEU A 183 18.61 -2.71 -2.41
C LEU A 183 20.14 -2.79 -2.33
N GLY A 184 20.79 -1.96 -1.50
CA GLY A 184 22.23 -1.98 -1.33
C GLY A 184 22.77 -3.34 -0.84
N PRO A 185 22.22 -3.89 0.28
CA PRO A 185 22.55 -5.24 0.74
C PRO A 185 22.32 -6.34 -0.30
N ALA A 186 21.22 -6.28 -1.05
CA ALA A 186 20.91 -7.26 -2.10
C ALA A 186 21.92 -7.20 -3.26
N LEU A 187 22.27 -6.00 -3.73
CA LEU A 187 23.28 -5.83 -4.78
C LEU A 187 24.64 -6.36 -4.33
N TRP A 188 25.04 -6.11 -3.08
CA TRP A 188 26.26 -6.66 -2.54
C TRP A 188 26.23 -8.19 -2.47
N ALA A 189 25.08 -8.76 -2.06
CA ALA A 189 24.88 -10.21 -2.05
C ALA A 189 24.98 -10.83 -3.46
N VAL A 190 24.49 -10.14 -4.49
CA VAL A 190 24.64 -10.57 -5.89
C VAL A 190 26.11 -10.57 -6.29
N VAL A 191 26.87 -9.51 -5.99
CA VAL A 191 28.32 -9.43 -6.31
C VAL A 191 29.07 -10.58 -5.67
N VAL A 192 28.91 -10.79 -4.36
CA VAL A 192 29.60 -11.89 -3.64
C VAL A 192 29.11 -13.26 -4.10
N GLY A 193 27.81 -13.42 -4.29
CA GLY A 193 27.20 -14.69 -4.74
C GLY A 193 27.68 -15.11 -6.12
N LEU A 194 27.90 -14.17 -7.04
CA LEU A 194 28.44 -14.48 -8.38
C LEU A 194 29.93 -14.82 -8.38
N GLN A 195 30.70 -14.35 -7.41
CA GLN A 195 32.13 -14.65 -7.30
C GLN A 195 32.40 -16.09 -6.83
N GLU A 196 31.54 -16.65 -5.99
CA GLU A 196 31.72 -17.98 -5.41
C GLU A 196 30.80 -19.03 -6.05
N ARG A 197 31.37 -20.07 -6.67
CA ARG A 197 30.62 -21.11 -7.41
C ARG A 197 29.47 -21.76 -6.59
N GLN A 198 29.70 -22.04 -5.31
CA GLN A 198 28.70 -22.63 -4.41
C GLN A 198 27.55 -21.67 -4.15
N ARG A 199 27.81 -20.37 -4.02
CA ARG A 199 26.80 -19.35 -3.73
C ARG A 199 25.98 -19.00 -4.96
N ARG A 200 26.46 -19.20 -6.19
CA ARG A 200 25.70 -18.90 -7.41
C ARG A 200 24.36 -19.63 -7.44
N TRP A 201 24.37 -20.93 -7.13
CA TRP A 201 23.15 -21.73 -7.12
C TRP A 201 22.21 -21.37 -5.97
N GLN A 202 22.79 -21.08 -4.80
CA GLN A 202 22.02 -20.57 -3.64
C GLN A 202 21.40 -19.22 -3.96
N LEU A 203 22.13 -18.33 -4.63
CA LEU A 203 21.63 -17.02 -5.07
C LEU A 203 20.48 -17.16 -6.07
N LEU A 204 20.63 -18.01 -7.07
CA LEU A 204 19.56 -18.28 -8.06
C LEU A 204 18.30 -18.83 -7.40
N ALA A 205 18.45 -19.81 -6.50
CA ALA A 205 17.32 -20.37 -5.77
C ALA A 205 16.67 -19.33 -4.83
N SER A 206 17.46 -18.48 -4.18
CA SER A 206 16.99 -17.37 -3.36
C SER A 206 16.20 -16.37 -4.18
N PHE A 207 16.71 -15.97 -5.33
CA PHE A 207 16.02 -15.09 -6.27
C PHE A 207 14.71 -15.70 -6.75
N GLY A 208 14.75 -16.99 -7.15
CA GLY A 208 13.56 -17.73 -7.54
C GLY A 208 12.49 -17.78 -6.44
N LEU A 209 12.91 -17.99 -5.19
CA LEU A 209 11.99 -17.99 -4.03
C LEU A 209 11.39 -16.60 -3.79
N VAL A 210 12.21 -15.54 -3.81
CA VAL A 210 11.69 -14.15 -3.66
C VAL A 210 10.69 -13.86 -4.77
N LEU A 211 11.04 -14.19 -6.02
CA LEU A 211 10.16 -13.99 -7.16
C LEU A 211 8.86 -14.79 -7.01
N ALA A 212 8.93 -16.06 -6.65
CA ALA A 212 7.75 -16.92 -6.47
C ALA A 212 6.79 -16.38 -5.40
N LEU A 213 7.30 -15.76 -4.34
CA LEU A 213 6.49 -15.21 -3.26
C LEU A 213 5.93 -13.81 -3.58
N VAL A 214 6.72 -12.97 -4.25
CA VAL A 214 6.35 -11.57 -4.52
C VAL A 214 5.57 -11.41 -5.82
N ALA A 215 5.90 -12.19 -6.85
CA ALA A 215 5.30 -12.07 -8.18
C ALA A 215 3.78 -12.26 -8.22
N PRO A 216 3.14 -13.15 -7.44
CA PRO A 216 1.68 -13.28 -7.46
C PRO A 216 0.97 -11.96 -7.14
N TRP A 217 1.39 -11.27 -6.06
CA TRP A 217 0.82 -9.98 -5.71
C TRP A 217 1.28 -8.86 -6.66
N LEU A 218 2.58 -8.77 -6.93
CA LEU A 218 3.13 -7.70 -7.76
C LEU A 218 2.63 -7.80 -9.20
N GLY A 219 2.59 -8.99 -9.78
CA GLY A 219 2.08 -9.20 -11.13
C GLY A 219 0.60 -8.87 -11.25
N HIS A 220 -0.20 -9.25 -10.24
CA HIS A 220 -1.62 -8.92 -10.18
C HIS A 220 -1.89 -7.42 -10.04
N ASN A 221 -1.07 -6.69 -9.27
CA ASN A 221 -1.28 -5.29 -8.93
C ASN A 221 -0.26 -4.33 -9.57
N LEU A 222 0.50 -4.77 -10.58
CA LEU A 222 1.68 -4.05 -11.08
C LEU A 222 1.39 -2.58 -11.44
N ILE A 223 0.35 -2.33 -12.21
CA ILE A 223 -0.03 -0.98 -12.67
C ILE A 223 -0.40 -0.09 -11.48
N THR A 224 -1.23 -0.60 -10.57
CA THR A 224 -1.67 0.13 -9.38
C THR A 224 -0.52 0.36 -8.39
N ALA A 225 0.35 -0.63 -8.21
CA ALA A 225 1.51 -0.54 -7.34
C ALA A 225 2.53 0.48 -7.85
N ILE A 226 2.85 0.47 -9.16
CA ILE A 226 3.76 1.45 -9.78
C ILE A 226 3.13 2.85 -9.76
N GLY A 227 1.89 2.99 -10.19
CA GLY A 227 1.19 4.28 -10.20
C GLY A 227 1.03 4.87 -8.79
N GLY A 228 0.71 4.02 -7.79
CA GLY A 228 0.64 4.41 -6.39
C GLY A 228 1.99 4.85 -5.83
N THR A 229 3.07 4.13 -6.16
CA THR A 229 4.43 4.47 -5.74
C THR A 229 4.88 5.78 -6.38
N ASN A 230 4.65 5.99 -7.68
CA ASN A 230 4.98 7.23 -8.38
C ASN A 230 4.23 8.43 -7.78
N ARG A 231 2.94 8.27 -7.51
CA ARG A 231 2.13 9.31 -6.87
C ARG A 231 2.63 9.63 -5.45
N ALA A 232 2.94 8.61 -4.65
CA ALA A 232 3.47 8.79 -3.30
C ALA A 232 4.86 9.43 -3.29
N THR A 233 5.71 9.18 -4.30
CA THR A 233 7.08 9.70 -4.32
C THR A 233 7.19 11.08 -4.96
N LEU A 234 6.50 11.35 -6.05
CA LEU A 234 6.64 12.59 -6.81
C LEU A 234 5.53 13.61 -6.53
N GLU A 235 4.26 13.19 -6.60
CA GLU A 235 3.15 14.11 -6.40
C GLU A 235 3.02 14.55 -4.94
N SER A 236 3.22 13.62 -3.98
CA SER A 236 3.18 13.97 -2.55
C SER A 236 4.33 14.89 -2.17
N ALA A 237 5.55 14.61 -2.62
CA ALA A 237 6.70 15.47 -2.38
C ALA A 237 6.48 16.90 -2.88
N ALA A 238 5.93 17.04 -4.10
CA ALA A 238 5.62 18.35 -4.68
C ALA A 238 4.52 19.08 -3.90
N ARG A 239 3.48 18.37 -3.46
CA ARG A 239 2.36 18.93 -2.69
C ARG A 239 2.76 19.36 -1.28
N GLU A 240 3.63 18.59 -0.63
CA GLU A 240 4.07 18.82 0.75
C GLU A 240 5.25 19.82 0.82
N GLY A 241 5.80 20.22 -0.33
CA GLY A 241 6.90 21.17 -0.40
C GLY A 241 8.22 20.59 0.12
N ASP A 242 8.43 19.31 -0.08
CA ASP A 242 9.64 18.61 0.37
C ASP A 242 10.90 19.19 -0.30
N PRO A 243 12.00 19.30 0.46
CA PRO A 243 13.24 19.85 -0.09
C PRO A 243 13.84 18.88 -1.12
N ASN A 244 14.38 19.46 -2.20
CA ASN A 244 15.04 18.68 -3.25
C ASN A 244 16.11 17.76 -2.67
N ALA A 245 16.15 16.51 -3.13
CA ALA A 245 17.09 15.48 -2.68
C ALA A 245 18.58 15.88 -2.86
N THR A 246 18.92 16.75 -3.82
CA THR A 246 20.27 17.26 -4.06
C THR A 246 20.62 18.50 -3.24
N SER A 247 19.66 19.11 -2.54
CA SER A 247 19.86 20.30 -1.72
C SER A 247 20.43 19.99 -0.34
N LEU A 248 21.16 20.96 0.25
CA LEU A 248 21.62 20.84 1.64
C LEU A 248 20.44 20.65 2.62
N ALA A 249 19.31 21.30 2.37
CA ALA A 249 18.10 21.15 3.15
C ALA A 249 17.58 19.70 3.10
N GLY A 250 17.62 19.05 1.94
CA GLY A 250 17.27 17.64 1.76
C GLY A 250 18.20 16.71 2.52
N TRP A 251 19.50 16.94 2.49
CA TRP A 251 20.48 16.13 3.23
C TRP A 251 20.39 16.30 4.74
N LEU A 252 20.06 17.49 5.23
CA LEU A 252 19.90 17.78 6.67
C LEU A 252 18.50 17.44 7.19
N TRP A 253 17.57 17.07 6.32
CA TRP A 253 16.17 16.83 6.69
C TRP A 253 16.01 15.70 7.71
N TYR A 254 16.62 14.55 7.47
CA TYR A 254 16.60 13.39 8.38
C TYR A 254 17.47 13.58 9.63
N PRO A 255 18.71 14.07 9.53
CA PRO A 255 19.53 14.36 10.73
C PRO A 255 18.81 15.21 11.78
N ARG A 256 18.08 16.23 11.35
CA ARG A 256 17.32 17.11 12.26
C ARG A 256 16.19 16.41 13.01
N ARG A 257 15.69 15.31 12.49
CA ARG A 257 14.57 14.54 13.08
C ARG A 257 15.03 13.37 13.96
N LEU A 258 16.29 12.95 13.84
CA LEU A 258 16.82 11.82 14.63
C LEU A 258 16.59 11.96 16.14
N PRO A 259 16.81 13.13 16.78
CA PRO A 259 16.58 13.26 18.22
C PRO A 259 15.14 12.95 18.64
N GLY A 260 14.15 13.32 17.80
CA GLY A 260 12.75 12.99 18.02
C GLY A 260 12.39 11.53 17.75
N LEU A 261 13.14 10.85 16.88
CA LEU A 261 12.82 9.47 16.48
C LEU A 261 13.48 8.41 17.38
N ILE A 262 14.78 8.59 17.71
CA ILE A 262 15.55 7.62 18.52
C ILE A 262 15.67 8.02 20.00
N GLY A 263 15.42 9.29 20.30
CA GLY A 263 15.61 9.88 21.62
C GLY A 263 16.94 10.60 21.76
N GLN A 264 16.93 11.74 22.44
CA GLN A 264 18.13 12.58 22.61
C GLN A 264 19.21 11.87 23.42
N ILE A 265 18.86 11.20 24.50
CA ILE A 265 19.82 10.55 25.40
C ILE A 265 20.54 9.38 24.72
N PRO A 266 19.84 8.40 24.08
CA PRO A 266 20.51 7.37 23.29
C PRO A 266 21.43 7.96 22.22
N LEU A 267 20.95 8.99 21.49
CA LEU A 267 21.72 9.61 20.41
C LEU A 267 22.99 10.29 20.93
N ILE A 268 22.88 11.19 21.88
CA ILE A 268 24.01 11.97 22.41
C ILE A 268 25.02 11.04 23.07
N GLY A 269 24.59 10.15 23.96
CA GLY A 269 25.49 9.25 24.68
C GLY A 269 26.17 8.24 23.75
N GLY A 270 25.43 7.74 22.74
CA GLY A 270 26.01 6.84 21.73
C GLY A 270 27.08 7.53 20.86
N LEU A 271 26.78 8.74 20.39
CA LEU A 271 27.74 9.55 19.61
C LEU A 271 28.93 9.99 20.48
N ALA A 272 28.71 10.47 21.69
CA ALA A 272 29.77 10.84 22.61
C ALA A 272 30.71 9.66 22.90
N GLY A 273 30.17 8.48 23.17
CA GLY A 273 30.96 7.27 23.37
C GLY A 273 31.79 6.88 22.14
N ALA A 274 31.21 7.00 20.95
CA ALA A 274 31.93 6.75 19.71
C ALA A 274 33.10 7.76 19.49
N VAL A 275 32.84 9.05 19.71
CA VAL A 275 33.84 10.13 19.56
C VAL A 275 34.98 10.00 20.59
N LEU A 276 34.62 9.86 21.88
CA LEU A 276 35.60 9.75 22.96
C LEU A 276 36.47 8.48 22.86
N ALA A 277 35.89 7.40 22.32
CA ALA A 277 36.60 6.17 22.07
C ALA A 277 37.20 6.09 20.66
N ALA A 278 37.15 7.15 19.85
CA ALA A 278 37.59 7.13 18.44
C ALA A 278 39.01 6.60 18.24
N ARG A 279 39.91 6.94 19.14
CA ARG A 279 41.31 6.42 19.11
C ARG A 279 41.38 4.90 19.34
N ARG A 280 40.38 4.28 19.93
CA ARG A 280 40.25 2.84 20.19
C ARG A 280 39.40 2.13 19.14
N LEU A 281 38.64 2.89 18.33
CA LEU A 281 37.82 2.36 17.26
C LEU A 281 38.72 1.92 16.10
N ARG A 282 38.79 0.62 15.90
CA ARG A 282 39.35 0.06 14.67
C ARG A 282 38.32 0.14 13.56
N TRP A 283 38.76 0.26 12.32
CA TRP A 283 37.88 0.14 11.17
C TRP A 283 36.96 -1.08 11.32
N PRO A 284 35.66 -0.92 11.12
CA PRO A 284 34.72 -2.01 11.28
C PRO A 284 35.06 -3.15 10.32
N ARG A 285 35.11 -4.37 10.83
CA ARG A 285 35.34 -5.60 10.08
C ARG A 285 34.22 -6.58 10.36
N GLY A 286 33.98 -7.54 9.47
CA GLY A 286 32.98 -8.56 9.65
C GLY A 286 31.59 -7.97 9.87
N ASP A 287 30.88 -8.35 10.94
CA ASP A 287 29.53 -7.91 11.25
C ASP A 287 29.38 -6.40 11.44
N GLY A 288 30.40 -5.74 11.95
CA GLY A 288 30.40 -4.29 12.10
C GLY A 288 30.48 -3.57 10.76
N ALA A 289 31.29 -4.04 9.83
CA ALA A 289 31.36 -3.50 8.48
C ALA A 289 30.04 -3.72 7.72
N TRP A 290 29.45 -4.91 7.88
CA TRP A 290 28.14 -5.22 7.31
C TRP A 290 27.07 -4.29 7.86
N LEU A 291 26.96 -4.12 9.17
CA LEU A 291 25.97 -3.23 9.80
C LEU A 291 26.11 -1.78 9.31
N TRP A 292 27.35 -1.26 9.24
CA TRP A 292 27.60 0.08 8.71
C TRP A 292 27.25 0.18 7.22
N GLY A 293 27.61 -0.80 6.42
CA GLY A 293 27.30 -0.82 4.99
C GLY A 293 25.79 -0.80 4.72
N VAL A 294 25.04 -1.62 5.45
CA VAL A 294 23.58 -1.67 5.36
C VAL A 294 22.95 -0.35 5.83
N PHE A 295 23.40 0.19 6.96
CA PHE A 295 22.91 1.47 7.49
C PHE A 295 23.17 2.63 6.51
N LEU A 296 24.41 2.77 6.04
CA LEU A 296 24.79 3.87 5.15
C LEU A 296 24.11 3.77 3.77
N SER A 297 24.00 2.57 3.19
CA SER A 297 23.30 2.40 1.92
C SER A 297 21.82 2.73 2.04
N GLY A 298 21.16 2.26 3.10
CA GLY A 298 19.76 2.59 3.37
C GLY A 298 19.55 4.09 3.64
N TRP A 299 20.44 4.69 4.44
CA TRP A 299 20.42 6.13 4.70
C TRP A 299 20.55 6.96 3.42
N LEU A 300 21.50 6.59 2.56
CA LEU A 300 21.72 7.26 1.29
C LEU A 300 20.47 7.19 0.40
N LEU A 301 19.94 5.98 0.18
CA LEU A 301 18.78 5.79 -0.68
C LEU A 301 17.52 6.49 -0.13
N THR A 302 17.32 6.47 1.19
CA THR A 302 16.21 7.19 1.83
C THR A 302 16.41 8.70 1.68
N THR A 303 17.65 9.21 1.81
CA THR A 303 17.96 10.63 1.64
C THR A 303 17.78 11.09 0.19
N LEU A 304 18.05 10.23 -0.78
CA LEU A 304 17.86 10.53 -2.21
C LEU A 304 16.39 10.42 -2.66
N SER A 305 15.51 9.82 -1.84
CA SER A 305 14.07 9.81 -2.16
C SER A 305 13.52 11.24 -2.23
N PRO A 306 12.75 11.60 -3.26
CA PRO A 306 12.12 12.93 -3.35
C PRO A 306 11.18 13.22 -2.20
N ASN A 307 10.35 12.27 -1.82
CA ASN A 307 9.42 12.38 -0.70
C ASN A 307 10.16 12.18 0.63
N LYS A 308 9.92 13.08 1.59
CA LYS A 308 10.58 13.16 2.90
C LYS A 308 9.57 12.93 4.03
N ASP A 309 9.45 11.69 4.50
CA ASP A 309 8.63 11.34 5.66
C ASP A 309 9.53 10.74 6.76
N PRO A 310 9.38 11.12 8.04
CA PRO A 310 10.09 10.51 9.16
C PRO A 310 9.97 8.97 9.19
N ARG A 311 8.84 8.44 8.73
CA ARG A 311 8.55 7.00 8.66
C ARG A 311 9.48 6.23 7.73
N TYR A 312 10.08 6.88 6.72
CA TYR A 312 11.07 6.20 5.86
C TYR A 312 12.37 5.86 6.57
N LEU A 313 12.67 6.50 7.72
CA LEU A 313 13.76 6.09 8.59
C LEU A 313 13.43 4.90 9.49
N ALA A 314 12.17 4.51 9.59
CA ALA A 314 11.75 3.45 10.52
C ALA A 314 12.64 2.19 10.43
N PRO A 315 12.91 1.59 9.25
CA PRO A 315 13.73 0.38 9.15
C PRO A 315 15.20 0.60 9.53
N LEU A 316 15.67 1.84 9.56
CA LEU A 316 17.05 2.20 9.93
C LEU A 316 17.20 2.44 11.44
N LEU A 317 16.13 2.73 12.17
CA LEU A 317 16.20 2.98 13.62
C LEU A 317 16.71 1.77 14.42
N PRO A 318 16.33 0.51 14.14
CA PRO A 318 16.92 -0.65 14.80
C PRO A 318 18.43 -0.82 14.56
N LEU A 319 18.89 -0.50 13.34
CA LEU A 319 20.33 -0.52 13.01
C LEU A 319 21.07 0.60 13.75
N LEU A 320 20.47 1.79 13.79
CA LEU A 320 21.00 2.91 14.55
C LEU A 320 21.04 2.59 16.05
N ALA A 321 20.03 1.93 16.60
CA ALA A 321 20.02 1.48 17.99
C ALA A 321 21.19 0.54 18.31
N LEU A 322 21.55 -0.38 17.40
CA LEU A 322 22.75 -1.23 17.53
C LEU A 322 24.05 -0.40 17.54
N LEU A 323 24.18 0.56 16.63
CA LEU A 323 25.35 1.43 16.54
C LEU A 323 25.48 2.33 17.78
N LEU A 324 24.38 2.92 18.24
CA LEU A 324 24.35 3.77 19.45
C LEU A 324 24.61 2.96 20.72
N ALA A 325 24.05 1.77 20.83
CA ALA A 325 24.29 0.87 21.95
C ALA A 325 25.79 0.54 22.08
N ARG A 326 26.49 0.32 20.95
CA ARG A 326 27.93 0.17 20.96
C ARG A 326 28.63 1.41 21.48
N GLY A 327 28.26 2.60 21.04
CA GLY A 327 28.80 3.86 21.53
C GLY A 327 28.63 4.00 23.05
N TRP A 328 27.43 3.68 23.57
CA TRP A 328 27.16 3.68 25.00
C TRP A 328 28.01 2.70 25.78
N LEU A 329 28.22 1.48 25.28
CA LEU A 329 29.14 0.50 25.91
C LEU A 329 30.57 1.02 25.97
N LEU A 330 31.02 1.74 24.94
CA LEU A 330 32.34 2.38 24.93
C LEU A 330 32.37 3.54 25.96
N LEU A 331 31.35 4.36 26.05
CA LEU A 331 31.25 5.44 27.03
C LEU A 331 31.32 4.87 28.46
N TRP A 332 30.52 3.85 28.79
CA TRP A 332 30.58 3.20 30.11
C TRP A 332 31.92 2.55 30.41
N ALA A 333 32.65 2.06 29.39
CA ALA A 333 33.98 1.55 29.59
C ALA A 333 35.02 2.61 29.99
N LEU A 334 34.74 3.90 29.71
CA LEU A 334 35.57 5.03 30.12
C LEU A 334 35.30 5.48 31.57
N VAL A 335 34.12 5.14 32.12
CA VAL A 335 33.76 5.45 33.51
C VAL A 335 34.59 4.60 34.48
N PRO A 336 35.12 5.16 35.59
CA PRO A 336 35.78 4.41 36.63
C PRO A 336 34.96 3.23 37.14
N LYS A 337 35.62 2.10 37.41
CA LYS A 337 34.91 0.81 37.72
C LYS A 337 33.86 0.96 38.83
N GLY A 338 34.17 1.69 39.91
CA GLY A 338 33.27 1.89 41.05
C GLY A 338 32.00 2.69 40.71
N LEU A 339 32.02 3.52 39.66
CA LEU A 339 30.88 4.35 39.25
C LEU A 339 30.12 3.79 38.05
N ARG A 340 30.55 2.65 37.45
CA ARG A 340 29.92 2.11 36.25
C ARG A 340 28.46 1.69 36.46
N SER A 341 28.18 0.93 37.54
CA SER A 341 26.85 0.45 37.81
C SER A 341 25.83 1.56 38.08
N PRO A 342 26.12 2.56 38.96
CA PRO A 342 25.19 3.66 39.16
C PRO A 342 25.04 4.52 37.92
N PHE A 343 26.12 4.80 37.16
CA PHE A 343 26.03 5.55 35.92
C PHE A 343 25.20 4.80 34.85
N PHE A 344 25.36 3.49 34.75
CA PHE A 344 24.57 2.63 33.86
C PHE A 344 23.09 2.69 34.25
N GLY A 345 22.75 2.41 35.53
CA GLY A 345 21.38 2.45 36.03
C GLY A 345 20.71 3.81 35.82
N LEU A 346 21.41 4.90 36.17
CA LEU A 346 20.92 6.25 35.98
C LEU A 346 20.67 6.56 34.49
N SER A 347 21.61 6.16 33.61
CA SER A 347 21.46 6.36 32.14
C SER A 347 20.24 5.65 31.58
N LEU A 348 19.97 4.41 32.02
CA LEU A 348 18.78 3.67 31.58
C LEU A 348 17.49 4.30 32.13
N LEU A 349 17.47 4.68 33.42
CA LEU A 349 16.31 5.31 34.04
C LEU A 349 15.99 6.67 33.43
N THR A 350 16.98 7.51 33.20
CA THR A 350 16.77 8.82 32.54
C THR A 350 16.28 8.65 31.11
N THR A 351 16.85 7.71 30.35
CA THR A 351 16.38 7.40 28.99
C THR A 351 14.92 6.96 29.00
N ALA A 352 14.56 6.03 29.89
CA ALA A 352 13.17 5.56 30.02
C ALA A 352 12.23 6.69 30.45
N PHE A 353 12.64 7.54 31.39
CA PHE A 353 11.84 8.66 31.90
C PHE A 353 11.56 9.70 30.81
N PHE A 354 12.58 10.14 30.07
CA PHE A 354 12.38 11.10 28.99
C PHE A 354 11.56 10.54 27.83
N SER A 355 11.73 9.26 27.51
CA SER A 355 10.86 8.57 26.54
C SER A 355 9.41 8.52 27.03
N TRP A 356 9.20 8.21 28.30
CA TRP A 356 7.87 8.23 28.91
C TRP A 356 7.24 9.63 28.90
N GLN A 357 8.00 10.67 29.26
CA GLN A 357 7.49 12.05 29.22
C GLN A 357 7.13 12.50 27.82
N ALA A 358 7.95 12.17 26.82
CA ALA A 358 7.66 12.47 25.42
C ALA A 358 6.33 11.84 25.00
N ARG A 359 6.11 10.59 25.40
CA ARG A 359 4.89 9.85 25.11
C ARG A 359 3.67 10.37 25.90
N ALA A 360 3.84 10.67 27.19
CA ALA A 360 2.78 11.23 28.01
C ALA A 360 2.27 12.58 27.48
N LYS A 361 3.15 13.38 26.89
CA LYS A 361 2.77 14.63 26.22
C LYS A 361 2.04 14.40 24.88
N ALA A 362 2.24 13.26 24.23
CA ALA A 362 1.53 12.89 23.02
C ALA A 362 0.13 12.33 23.29
N ILE A 363 -0.19 11.93 24.53
CA ILE A 363 -1.55 11.63 24.96
C ILE A 363 -2.31 12.95 24.97
N LEU A 364 -3.05 13.20 23.90
CA LEU A 364 -3.92 14.35 23.82
C LEU A 364 -5.04 14.20 24.87
N PRO A 365 -5.38 15.25 25.63
CA PRO A 365 -6.60 15.25 26.40
C PRO A 365 -7.76 14.92 25.47
N ALA A 366 -8.76 14.21 25.96
CA ALA A 366 -10.00 13.99 25.22
C ALA A 366 -10.46 15.33 24.63
N PRO A 367 -10.81 15.40 23.33
CA PRO A 367 -11.33 16.63 22.77
C PRO A 367 -12.51 17.10 23.62
N ALA A 368 -12.60 18.41 23.85
CA ALA A 368 -13.69 19.00 24.62
C ALA A 368 -15.09 18.66 24.03
N PHE A 369 -15.12 18.31 22.76
CA PHE A 369 -16.29 17.81 22.05
C PHE A 369 -16.05 16.38 21.60
N PRO A 370 -17.04 15.45 21.76
CA PRO A 370 -16.96 14.15 21.16
C PRO A 370 -16.83 14.29 19.64
N GLN A 371 -15.97 13.50 19.06
CA GLN A 371 -15.81 13.47 17.60
C GLN A 371 -17.09 12.89 16.98
N PRO A 372 -17.73 13.56 16.00
CA PRO A 372 -19.06 13.17 15.52
C PRO A 372 -19.08 12.01 14.52
N GLN A 373 -17.94 11.38 14.23
CA GLN A 373 -17.82 10.40 13.16
C GLN A 373 -18.78 9.20 13.32
N SER A 374 -18.93 8.68 14.54
CA SER A 374 -19.87 7.59 14.80
C SER A 374 -21.32 8.04 14.56
N GLN A 375 -21.67 9.24 15.00
CA GLN A 375 -22.99 9.82 14.78
C GLN A 375 -23.27 10.08 13.29
N ILE A 376 -22.24 10.51 12.53
CA ILE A 376 -22.33 10.67 11.07
C ILE A 376 -22.59 9.32 10.42
N VAL A 377 -21.85 8.28 10.80
CA VAL A 377 -22.02 6.93 10.28
C VAL A 377 -23.42 6.40 10.58
N GLU A 378 -23.89 6.53 11.81
CA GLU A 378 -25.24 6.13 12.24
C GLU A 378 -26.33 6.87 11.45
N ALA A 379 -26.20 8.20 11.28
CA ALA A 379 -27.15 9.00 10.52
C ALA A 379 -27.23 8.60 9.04
N VAL A 380 -26.10 8.19 8.45
CA VAL A 380 -26.03 7.75 7.05
C VAL A 380 -26.54 6.33 6.88
N GLN A 381 -26.25 5.42 7.82
CA GLN A 381 -26.66 4.02 7.75
C GLN A 381 -28.15 3.82 8.09
N GLY A 382 -28.70 4.64 9.01
CA GLY A 382 -30.09 4.50 9.48
C GLY A 382 -30.36 3.08 10.03
N ASP A 383 -31.56 2.57 9.76
CA ASP A 383 -32.00 1.26 10.26
C ASP A 383 -31.40 0.04 9.53
N SER A 384 -30.58 0.27 8.50
CA SER A 384 -30.01 -0.81 7.66
C SER A 384 -28.48 -0.67 7.56
N PRO A 385 -27.74 -0.98 8.63
CA PRO A 385 -26.27 -0.82 8.66
C PRO A 385 -25.57 -1.73 7.65
N ASP A 386 -26.13 -2.89 7.33
CA ASP A 386 -25.52 -3.89 6.41
C ASP A 386 -25.69 -3.50 4.94
N GLN A 387 -26.59 -2.58 4.63
CA GLN A 387 -26.82 -2.15 3.25
C GLN A 387 -25.59 -1.42 2.72
N LEU A 388 -25.16 -1.85 1.53
CA LEU A 388 -24.05 -1.20 0.83
C LEU A 388 -24.45 0.22 0.41
N ARG A 389 -23.79 1.21 0.99
CA ARG A 389 -24.03 2.64 0.73
C ARG A 389 -22.69 3.35 0.56
N THR A 390 -22.72 4.43 -0.21
CA THR A 390 -21.59 5.34 -0.36
C THR A 390 -21.92 6.72 0.15
N LEU A 391 -20.97 7.31 0.85
CA LEU A 391 -20.99 8.70 1.28
C LEU A 391 -19.83 9.44 0.61
N ILE A 392 -20.14 10.48 -0.15
CA ILE A 392 -19.09 11.37 -0.65
C ILE A 392 -18.62 12.25 0.51
N VAL A 393 -17.36 12.14 0.87
CA VAL A 393 -16.73 12.87 1.97
C VAL A 393 -15.83 13.93 1.39
N VAL A 394 -16.21 15.20 1.51
CA VAL A 394 -15.43 16.33 1.00
C VAL A 394 -14.30 16.72 1.97
N PRO A 395 -14.53 16.89 3.30
CA PRO A 395 -13.45 17.22 4.22
C PRO A 395 -12.40 16.12 4.28
N SER A 396 -11.12 16.52 4.38
CA SER A 396 -9.97 15.62 4.46
C SER A 396 -9.06 16.02 5.62
N ARG A 397 -9.50 15.71 6.82
CA ARG A 397 -8.80 15.96 8.10
C ARG A 397 -8.23 14.66 8.65
N PRO A 398 -7.25 14.71 9.57
CA PRO A 398 -6.66 13.48 10.13
C PRO A 398 -7.70 12.48 10.62
N GLN A 399 -8.66 12.92 11.42
CA GLN A 399 -9.65 12.03 12.04
C GLN A 399 -10.93 11.88 11.22
N LEU A 400 -11.23 12.79 10.26
CA LEU A 400 -12.40 12.70 9.41
C LEU A 400 -12.03 12.84 7.94
N ASN A 401 -12.08 11.73 7.25
CA ASN A 401 -11.80 11.58 5.83
C ASN A 401 -12.51 10.33 5.30
N GLN A 402 -12.42 10.08 3.99
CA GLN A 402 -13.06 8.93 3.36
C GLN A 402 -12.64 7.57 3.96
N HIS A 403 -11.39 7.43 4.40
CA HIS A 403 -10.90 6.16 4.96
C HIS A 403 -11.43 5.93 6.38
N SER A 404 -11.49 6.97 7.23
CA SER A 404 -12.03 6.85 8.57
C SER A 404 -13.54 6.57 8.56
N ILE A 405 -14.30 7.20 7.68
CA ILE A 405 -15.73 6.92 7.48
C ILE A 405 -15.92 5.48 6.96
N SER A 406 -15.12 5.04 5.99
CA SER A 406 -15.17 3.65 5.50
C SER A 406 -14.89 2.65 6.60
N PHE A 407 -13.86 2.90 7.42
CA PHE A 407 -13.51 1.98 8.51
C PHE A 407 -14.63 1.88 9.55
N LEU A 408 -15.12 3.01 10.03
CA LEU A 408 -16.19 3.05 11.02
C LEU A 408 -17.50 2.47 10.47
N GLY A 409 -17.85 2.80 9.22
CA GLY A 409 -19.07 2.35 8.57
C GLY A 409 -19.07 0.87 8.17
N ARG A 410 -17.89 0.22 8.17
CA ARG A 410 -17.73 -1.19 7.82
C ARG A 410 -17.47 -2.10 9.02
N ARG A 411 -17.17 -1.53 10.18
CA ARG A 411 -17.03 -2.30 11.42
C ARG A 411 -18.31 -3.06 11.72
N GLY A 412 -18.18 -4.19 12.44
CA GLY A 412 -19.34 -5.00 12.83
C GLY A 412 -20.17 -5.56 11.66
N GLY A 413 -19.63 -5.62 10.44
CA GLY A 413 -20.37 -6.06 9.26
C GLY A 413 -21.05 -4.96 8.45
N GLY A 414 -20.94 -3.69 8.87
CA GLY A 414 -21.57 -2.56 8.16
C GLY A 414 -21.15 -2.40 6.70
N GLY A 415 -22.00 -1.76 5.91
CA GLY A 415 -21.86 -1.60 4.45
C GLY A 415 -21.49 -0.20 3.97
N LEU A 416 -21.26 0.77 4.87
CA LEU A 416 -20.98 2.16 4.46
C LEU A 416 -19.52 2.34 4.01
N VAL A 417 -19.35 2.94 2.84
CA VAL A 417 -18.05 3.29 2.26
C VAL A 417 -17.96 4.80 2.03
N GLY A 418 -16.97 5.44 2.64
CA GLY A 418 -16.64 6.85 2.37
C GLY A 418 -15.87 6.97 1.05
N ARG A 419 -16.24 7.94 0.23
CA ARG A 419 -15.59 8.22 -1.06
C ARG A 419 -15.13 9.67 -1.13
N GLN A 420 -14.00 9.91 -1.73
CA GLN A 420 -13.50 11.24 -2.00
C GLN A 420 -13.58 11.51 -3.51
N LEU A 421 -14.14 12.65 -3.88
CA LEU A 421 -14.21 13.09 -5.26
C LEU A 421 -12.80 13.27 -5.86
N GLY A 422 -12.66 13.07 -7.17
CA GLY A 422 -11.42 13.34 -7.90
C GLY A 422 -11.03 14.83 -7.92
N SER A 423 -9.90 15.14 -8.53
CA SER A 423 -9.38 16.51 -8.61
C SER A 423 -9.86 17.28 -9.83
N SER A 424 -10.45 16.58 -10.81
CA SER A 424 -10.94 17.19 -12.06
C SER A 424 -12.26 17.92 -11.84
N SER A 425 -12.43 19.05 -12.52
CA SER A 425 -13.75 19.72 -12.57
C SER A 425 -14.80 18.90 -13.34
N ALA A 426 -14.36 18.03 -14.26
CA ALA A 426 -15.25 17.12 -14.99
C ALA A 426 -15.92 16.08 -14.07
N ASP A 427 -15.33 15.80 -12.90
CA ASP A 427 -15.87 14.84 -11.93
C ASP A 427 -17.09 15.40 -11.16
N ILE A 428 -17.28 16.73 -11.18
CA ILE A 428 -18.31 17.41 -10.36
C ILE A 428 -19.72 17.06 -10.83
N GLN A 429 -19.99 17.20 -12.12
CA GLN A 429 -21.35 17.00 -12.66
C GLN A 429 -21.84 15.57 -12.51
N PRO A 430 -21.05 14.53 -12.88
CA PRO A 430 -21.45 13.15 -12.63
C PRO A 430 -21.68 12.84 -11.15
N ALA A 431 -20.83 13.38 -10.26
CA ALA A 431 -21.01 13.19 -8.83
C ALA A 431 -22.27 13.89 -8.31
N LEU A 432 -22.55 15.11 -8.79
CA LEU A 432 -23.78 15.83 -8.45
C LEU A 432 -25.03 15.05 -8.88
N GLU A 433 -25.01 14.46 -10.08
CA GLU A 433 -26.14 13.70 -10.65
C GLU A 433 -26.36 12.37 -9.93
N GLN A 434 -25.31 11.70 -9.47
CA GLN A 434 -25.38 10.34 -8.96
C GLN A 434 -25.32 10.22 -7.42
N ALA A 435 -24.81 11.26 -6.72
CA ALA A 435 -24.69 11.20 -5.27
C ALA A 435 -26.05 11.18 -4.58
N GLN A 436 -26.22 10.31 -3.59
CA GLN A 436 -27.37 10.28 -2.70
C GLN A 436 -27.11 11.09 -1.41
N GLN A 437 -25.91 10.96 -0.87
CA GLN A 437 -25.51 11.58 0.39
C GLN A 437 -24.11 12.17 0.25
N VAL A 438 -23.94 13.37 0.78
CA VAL A 438 -22.68 14.13 0.74
C VAL A 438 -22.40 14.73 2.11
N LEU A 439 -21.19 14.50 2.61
CA LEU A 439 -20.70 15.15 3.82
C LEU A 439 -19.83 16.34 3.44
N LEU A 440 -20.28 17.52 3.78
CA LEU A 440 -19.55 18.78 3.64
C LEU A 440 -19.02 19.26 5.00
N ALA A 441 -18.21 20.29 4.99
CA ALA A 441 -17.81 21.01 6.20
C ALA A 441 -17.72 22.51 5.96
N THR A 442 -17.88 23.30 7.02
CA THR A 442 -17.56 24.72 7.06
C THR A 442 -16.21 24.95 7.73
N GLY A 443 -15.56 26.07 7.46
CA GLY A 443 -14.22 26.38 7.96
C GLY A 443 -13.11 25.60 7.24
N ASP A 444 -11.99 25.35 7.92
CA ASP A 444 -10.85 24.62 7.36
C ASP A 444 -11.20 23.14 7.11
N GLN A 445 -11.21 22.74 5.87
CA GLN A 445 -11.57 21.38 5.43
C GLN A 445 -10.35 20.43 5.34
N GLY A 446 -9.14 20.92 5.62
CA GLY A 446 -7.91 20.14 5.55
C GLY A 446 -7.39 19.95 4.11
N SER A 447 -6.77 18.80 3.85
CA SER A 447 -6.12 18.48 2.55
C SER A 447 -7.15 18.05 1.49
N VAL A 448 -8.04 18.94 1.11
CA VAL A 448 -9.11 18.67 0.14
C VAL A 448 -8.61 18.65 -1.31
N ARG A 449 -9.38 18.03 -2.20
CA ARG A 449 -9.13 18.04 -3.64
C ARG A 449 -9.44 19.42 -4.25
N ARG A 450 -8.83 19.74 -5.39
CA ARG A 450 -9.04 21.02 -6.09
C ARG A 450 -10.50 21.30 -6.46
N SER A 451 -11.27 20.25 -6.74
CA SER A 451 -12.71 20.34 -7.06
C SER A 451 -13.61 20.51 -5.84
N ALA A 452 -13.11 20.37 -4.61
CA ALA A 452 -13.91 20.27 -3.39
C ALA A 452 -14.78 21.52 -3.14
N GLU A 453 -14.22 22.71 -3.32
CA GLU A 453 -14.95 23.96 -3.09
C GLU A 453 -16.10 24.14 -4.09
N ARG A 454 -15.81 23.94 -5.38
CA ARG A 454 -16.82 24.02 -6.45
C ARG A 454 -17.93 22.98 -6.27
N PHE A 455 -17.55 21.75 -5.88
CA PHE A 455 -18.52 20.71 -5.59
C PHE A 455 -19.38 21.05 -4.38
N SER A 456 -18.79 21.54 -3.31
CA SER A 456 -19.54 21.98 -2.12
C SER A 456 -20.52 23.10 -2.45
N GLN A 457 -20.12 24.05 -3.30
CA GLN A 457 -20.99 25.11 -3.78
C GLN A 457 -22.12 24.55 -4.65
N ALA A 458 -21.83 23.62 -5.58
CA ALA A 458 -22.82 22.98 -6.42
C ALA A 458 -23.87 22.22 -5.59
N ILE A 459 -23.47 21.47 -4.55
CA ILE A 459 -24.41 20.79 -3.64
C ILE A 459 -25.34 21.79 -2.96
N ARG A 460 -24.80 22.88 -2.39
CA ARG A 460 -25.59 23.88 -1.65
C ARG A 460 -26.51 24.69 -2.56
N SER A 461 -26.15 24.92 -3.82
CA SER A 461 -26.89 25.79 -4.73
C SER A 461 -27.81 25.05 -5.73
N SER A 462 -27.67 23.74 -5.90
CA SER A 462 -28.43 22.96 -6.87
C SER A 462 -29.93 22.87 -6.60
N GLY A 463 -30.34 23.03 -5.35
CA GLY A 463 -31.70 22.72 -4.92
C GLY A 463 -32.03 21.21 -4.89
N TRP A 464 -31.08 20.36 -5.27
CA TRP A 464 -31.29 18.89 -5.30
C TRP A 464 -31.03 18.21 -3.96
N PHE A 465 -30.35 18.89 -3.05
CA PHE A 465 -29.97 18.36 -1.75
C PHE A 465 -30.53 19.23 -0.64
N ALA A 466 -30.98 18.60 0.44
CA ALA A 466 -31.36 19.26 1.67
C ALA A 466 -30.36 18.95 2.76
N LEU A 467 -30.08 19.94 3.61
CA LEU A 467 -29.30 19.77 4.82
C LEU A 467 -30.13 18.95 5.83
N GLN A 468 -29.71 17.72 6.09
CA GLN A 468 -30.41 16.81 7.01
C GLN A 468 -29.95 17.01 8.45
N GLN A 469 -28.63 17.10 8.66
CA GLN A 469 -28.07 17.17 10.01
C GLN A 469 -26.73 17.92 10.01
N GLN A 470 -26.43 18.55 11.16
CA GLN A 470 -25.15 19.23 11.41
C GLN A 470 -24.55 18.79 12.73
N TRP A 471 -23.22 18.76 12.76
CA TRP A 471 -22.44 18.46 13.97
C TRP A 471 -21.37 19.52 14.15
N PRO A 472 -21.17 20.04 15.39
CA PRO A 472 -20.10 20.97 15.67
C PRO A 472 -18.74 20.28 15.48
N ARG A 473 -17.76 21.04 15.01
CA ARG A 473 -16.38 20.58 14.85
C ARG A 473 -15.55 21.06 16.04
N PRO A 474 -14.62 20.24 16.57
CA PRO A 474 -13.72 20.65 17.64
C PRO A 474 -12.86 21.89 17.29
N GLU A 475 -12.50 22.02 16.01
CA GLU A 475 -11.65 23.09 15.48
C GLU A 475 -12.43 24.34 15.03
N GLY A 476 -13.73 24.35 15.24
CA GLY A 476 -14.65 25.39 14.79
C GLY A 476 -15.33 25.09 13.45
N GLY A 477 -16.55 25.58 13.31
CA GLY A 477 -17.43 25.25 12.17
C GLY A 477 -18.28 24.00 12.41
N THR A 478 -18.81 23.43 11.31
CA THR A 478 -19.74 22.30 11.33
C THR A 478 -19.39 21.28 10.28
N TYR A 479 -19.72 20.01 10.54
CA TYR A 479 -19.91 18.99 9.50
C TYR A 479 -21.38 19.00 9.12
N GLU A 480 -21.68 18.87 7.83
CA GLU A 480 -23.01 19.00 7.25
C GLU A 480 -23.34 17.77 6.40
N LEU A 481 -24.38 17.02 6.78
CA LEU A 481 -24.90 15.92 5.97
C LEU A 481 -25.98 16.46 5.06
N TRP A 482 -25.69 16.43 3.76
CA TRP A 482 -26.61 16.78 2.69
C TRP A 482 -27.16 15.53 2.03
N VAL A 483 -28.47 15.43 1.91
CA VAL A 483 -29.17 14.27 1.36
C VAL A 483 -30.02 14.72 0.18
N ARG A 484 -30.00 13.93 -0.88
CA ARG A 484 -30.79 14.18 -2.09
C ARG A 484 -32.27 14.21 -1.76
N GLN A 485 -32.98 15.24 -2.25
CA GLN A 485 -34.40 15.40 -2.05
C GLN A 485 -35.21 14.42 -2.93
N PRO A 486 -36.38 13.93 -2.49
CA PRO A 486 -37.18 13.00 -3.28
C PRO A 486 -37.71 13.58 -4.61
N ASP A 487 -37.96 14.90 -4.65
CA ASP A 487 -38.42 15.66 -5.80
C ASP A 487 -37.30 16.10 -6.75
N ALA A 488 -36.04 15.94 -6.33
CA ALA A 488 -34.90 16.19 -7.19
C ALA A 488 -34.73 15.09 -8.27
N PRO A 489 -34.03 15.39 -9.38
CA PRO A 489 -33.69 14.36 -10.35
C PRO A 489 -32.99 13.18 -9.66
N GLN A 490 -33.61 12.00 -9.74
CA GLN A 490 -33.07 10.81 -9.10
C GLN A 490 -31.96 10.21 -9.95
N PRO A 491 -30.89 9.66 -9.34
CA PRO A 491 -29.85 8.96 -10.06
C PRO A 491 -30.42 7.83 -10.90
N VAL A 492 -29.90 7.68 -12.10
CA VAL A 492 -30.25 6.53 -12.94
C VAL A 492 -29.79 5.25 -12.21
N PRO A 493 -30.66 4.26 -11.99
CA PRO A 493 -30.28 3.01 -11.33
C PRO A 493 -29.13 2.32 -12.05
N PHE A 494 -28.27 1.62 -11.29
CA PHE A 494 -27.11 0.93 -11.85
C PHE A 494 -27.52 -0.07 -12.94
N GLU A 495 -28.62 -0.76 -12.75
CA GLU A 495 -29.19 -1.74 -13.69
C GLU A 495 -29.51 -1.11 -15.05
N ALA A 496 -29.94 0.14 -15.07
CA ALA A 496 -30.23 0.88 -16.31
C ALA A 496 -28.95 1.46 -16.96
N ARG A 497 -27.92 1.76 -16.18
CA ARG A 497 -26.61 2.20 -16.69
C ARG A 497 -25.72 1.06 -17.16
N PHE A 498 -25.86 -0.10 -16.52
CA PHE A 498 -25.02 -1.28 -16.73
C PHE A 498 -24.87 -1.69 -18.20
N PRO A 499 -25.92 -1.77 -19.04
CA PRO A 499 -25.78 -2.20 -20.42
C PRO A 499 -24.84 -1.32 -21.26
N GLN A 500 -24.62 -0.07 -20.86
CA GLN A 500 -23.79 0.88 -21.61
C GLN A 500 -22.34 0.93 -21.13
N LEU A 501 -22.04 0.39 -19.94
CA LEU A 501 -20.70 0.53 -19.33
C LEU A 501 -19.57 -0.10 -20.13
N ALA A 502 -19.84 -1.16 -20.88
CA ALA A 502 -18.84 -1.84 -21.70
C ALA A 502 -19.18 -1.87 -23.20
N ALA A 503 -20.28 -1.26 -23.61
CA ALA A 503 -20.76 -1.31 -25.01
C ALA A 503 -19.71 -0.80 -26.02
N GLY A 504 -18.94 0.21 -25.64
CA GLY A 504 -17.89 0.77 -26.48
C GLY A 504 -16.76 -0.19 -26.84
N LEU A 505 -16.53 -1.25 -26.05
CA LEU A 505 -15.47 -2.23 -26.35
C LEU A 505 -15.67 -2.92 -27.69
N ALA A 506 -16.92 -3.15 -28.11
CA ALA A 506 -17.26 -3.72 -29.41
C ALA A 506 -16.83 -2.84 -30.59
N GLN A 507 -16.58 -1.54 -30.35
CA GLN A 507 -16.11 -0.58 -31.35
C GLN A 507 -14.58 -0.54 -31.44
N GLY A 508 -13.88 -1.33 -30.63
CA GLY A 508 -12.41 -1.31 -30.56
C GLY A 508 -11.85 -0.03 -29.93
N PRO A 509 -10.70 0.48 -30.41
CA PRO A 509 -10.05 1.66 -29.81
C PRO A 509 -10.93 2.91 -29.76
N ALA A 510 -11.82 3.11 -30.74
CA ALA A 510 -12.72 4.27 -30.77
C ALA A 510 -13.70 4.32 -29.57
N GLY A 511 -14.06 3.16 -29.02
CA GLY A 511 -14.95 3.05 -27.88
C GLY A 511 -14.27 3.04 -26.51
N LEU A 512 -12.93 3.05 -26.43
CA LEU A 512 -12.22 2.94 -25.15
C LEU A 512 -12.42 4.16 -24.24
N ASP A 513 -12.30 5.38 -24.78
CA ASP A 513 -12.45 6.60 -23.99
C ASP A 513 -13.83 6.72 -23.34
N PRO A 514 -14.97 6.51 -24.05
CA PRO A 514 -16.29 6.47 -23.43
C PRO A 514 -16.42 5.41 -22.32
N VAL A 515 -15.88 4.20 -22.56
CA VAL A 515 -15.93 3.10 -21.58
C VAL A 515 -15.14 3.45 -20.32
N PHE A 516 -13.90 3.90 -20.48
CA PHE A 516 -13.07 4.23 -19.31
C PHE A 516 -13.58 5.48 -18.58
N SER A 517 -14.17 6.45 -19.29
CA SER A 517 -14.84 7.59 -18.66
C SER A 517 -16.04 7.15 -17.82
N ALA A 518 -16.91 6.30 -18.35
CA ALA A 518 -18.06 5.76 -17.60
C ALA A 518 -17.60 4.94 -16.38
N VAL A 519 -16.63 4.05 -16.55
CA VAL A 519 -16.04 3.27 -15.44
C VAL A 519 -15.39 4.18 -14.40
N SER A 520 -14.74 5.26 -14.82
CA SER A 520 -14.14 6.23 -13.88
C SER A 520 -15.18 6.89 -13.00
N VAL A 521 -16.32 7.29 -13.55
CA VAL A 521 -17.45 7.84 -12.78
C VAL A 521 -17.96 6.84 -11.75
N GLU A 522 -18.21 5.59 -12.15
CA GLU A 522 -18.65 4.54 -11.24
C GLU A 522 -17.62 4.28 -10.12
N HIS A 523 -16.34 4.27 -10.45
CA HIS A 523 -15.26 4.12 -9.46
C HIS A 523 -15.15 5.30 -8.49
N GLN A 524 -15.49 6.51 -8.91
CA GLN A 524 -15.52 7.65 -7.99
C GLN A 524 -16.66 7.53 -7.00
N LEU A 525 -17.84 7.12 -7.47
CA LEU A 525 -19.04 7.00 -6.64
C LEU A 525 -18.98 5.78 -5.71
N ASP A 526 -18.75 4.61 -6.25
CA ASP A 526 -18.84 3.34 -5.53
C ASP A 526 -17.48 2.79 -5.08
N GLY A 527 -16.38 3.24 -5.69
CA GLY A 527 -15.08 2.61 -5.56
C GLY A 527 -15.00 1.29 -6.32
N HIS A 528 -13.78 0.78 -6.44
CA HIS A 528 -13.52 -0.44 -7.20
C HIS A 528 -14.35 -1.63 -6.74
N ARG A 529 -14.42 -1.84 -5.44
CA ARG A 529 -15.03 -3.05 -4.87
C ARG A 529 -16.53 -3.10 -5.10
N LEU A 530 -17.24 -2.04 -4.77
CA LEU A 530 -18.70 -2.02 -4.91
C LEU A 530 -19.09 -2.05 -6.38
N TYR A 531 -18.40 -1.27 -7.24
CA TYR A 531 -18.60 -1.33 -8.68
C TYR A 531 -18.41 -2.75 -9.22
N GLN A 532 -17.31 -3.42 -8.87
CA GLN A 532 -17.03 -4.78 -9.33
C GLN A 532 -18.10 -5.77 -8.88
N GLN A 533 -18.56 -5.67 -7.64
CA GLN A 533 -19.65 -6.53 -7.13
C GLN A 533 -20.95 -6.31 -7.90
N ARG A 534 -21.33 -5.05 -8.16
CA ARG A 534 -22.54 -4.72 -8.93
C ARG A 534 -22.47 -5.24 -10.36
N VAL A 535 -21.32 -5.03 -11.04
CA VAL A 535 -21.12 -5.55 -12.41
C VAL A 535 -21.22 -7.07 -12.42
N GLU A 536 -20.56 -7.76 -11.51
CA GLU A 536 -20.57 -9.22 -11.45
C GLU A 536 -21.98 -9.78 -11.19
N GLN A 537 -22.71 -9.19 -10.24
CA GLN A 537 -24.09 -9.58 -9.93
C GLN A 537 -25.02 -9.36 -11.14
N GLN A 538 -24.96 -8.19 -11.75
CA GLN A 538 -25.84 -7.83 -12.86
C GLN A 538 -25.54 -8.65 -14.11
N ALA A 539 -24.25 -8.82 -14.46
CA ALA A 539 -23.85 -9.62 -15.60
C ALA A 539 -24.20 -11.11 -15.42
N THR A 540 -24.01 -11.64 -14.21
CA THR A 540 -24.36 -13.03 -13.91
C THR A 540 -25.88 -13.24 -14.00
N ALA A 541 -26.68 -12.31 -13.51
CA ALA A 541 -28.14 -12.37 -13.64
C ALA A 541 -28.59 -12.30 -15.11
N ALA A 542 -27.98 -11.42 -15.91
CA ALA A 542 -28.28 -11.31 -17.35
C ALA A 542 -27.90 -12.61 -18.10
N LEU A 543 -26.75 -13.19 -17.83
CA LEU A 543 -26.32 -14.47 -18.45
C LEU A 543 -27.15 -15.68 -17.98
N ALA A 544 -27.76 -15.62 -16.80
CA ALA A 544 -28.69 -16.65 -16.35
C ALA A 544 -30.02 -16.58 -17.13
N ALA A 545 -30.44 -15.36 -17.54
CA ALA A 545 -31.61 -15.15 -18.36
C ALA A 545 -31.36 -15.44 -19.86
N ASP A 546 -30.27 -14.89 -20.40
CA ASP A 546 -29.78 -15.14 -21.77
C ASP A 546 -28.28 -15.46 -21.75
N PRO A 547 -27.90 -16.74 -21.92
CA PRO A 547 -26.48 -17.14 -21.97
C PRO A 547 -25.65 -16.46 -23.04
N ASN A 548 -26.25 -15.86 -24.08
CA ASN A 548 -25.57 -15.17 -25.17
C ASN A 548 -25.70 -13.63 -25.08
N ASP A 549 -26.12 -13.10 -23.94
CA ASP A 549 -26.16 -11.65 -23.70
C ASP A 549 -24.77 -11.03 -23.90
N ARG A 550 -24.60 -10.34 -25.04
CA ARG A 550 -23.32 -9.73 -25.44
C ARG A 550 -22.86 -8.65 -24.47
N GLN A 551 -23.81 -7.86 -23.96
CA GLN A 551 -23.51 -6.78 -23.01
C GLN A 551 -22.92 -7.35 -21.71
N ALA A 552 -23.53 -8.39 -21.18
CA ALA A 552 -23.05 -9.08 -19.99
C ALA A 552 -21.66 -9.72 -20.22
N LEU A 553 -21.45 -10.32 -21.40
CA LEU A 553 -20.14 -10.90 -21.77
C LEU A 553 -19.04 -9.85 -21.88
N TRP A 554 -19.29 -8.71 -22.57
CA TRP A 554 -18.36 -7.58 -22.63
C TRP A 554 -18.07 -7.01 -21.26
N SER A 555 -19.10 -6.88 -20.40
CA SER A 555 -18.96 -6.36 -19.05
C SER A 555 -18.13 -7.27 -18.15
N LEU A 556 -18.30 -8.59 -18.23
CA LEU A 556 -17.47 -9.55 -17.50
C LEU A 556 -16.04 -9.58 -18.03
N ALA A 557 -15.84 -9.49 -19.34
CA ALA A 557 -14.50 -9.40 -19.92
C ALA A 557 -13.77 -8.16 -19.39
N LEU A 558 -14.40 -6.98 -19.44
CA LEU A 558 -13.85 -5.74 -18.89
C LEU A 558 -13.59 -5.86 -17.38
N LEU A 559 -14.55 -6.40 -16.62
CA LEU A 559 -14.41 -6.61 -15.18
C LEU A 559 -13.14 -7.43 -14.87
N LYS A 560 -12.91 -8.53 -15.61
CA LYS A 560 -11.73 -9.37 -15.39
C LYS A 560 -10.43 -8.69 -15.81
N VAL A 561 -10.46 -7.81 -16.81
CA VAL A 561 -9.33 -6.93 -17.13
C VAL A 561 -9.05 -5.95 -15.98
N LEU A 562 -10.07 -5.28 -15.46
CA LEU A 562 -9.95 -4.34 -14.33
C LEU A 562 -9.49 -5.02 -13.03
N GLN A 563 -9.84 -6.29 -12.85
CA GLN A 563 -9.38 -7.14 -11.76
C GLN A 563 -7.96 -7.69 -11.98
N ASN A 564 -7.32 -7.37 -13.11
CA ASN A 564 -6.04 -7.93 -13.52
C ASN A 564 -6.03 -9.47 -13.57
N ARG A 565 -7.10 -10.06 -14.11
CA ARG A 565 -7.28 -11.50 -14.29
C ARG A 565 -7.34 -11.85 -15.79
N PRO A 566 -6.22 -11.70 -16.52
CA PRO A 566 -6.22 -11.77 -17.98
C PRO A 566 -6.67 -13.12 -18.54
N LEU A 567 -6.37 -14.24 -17.86
CA LEU A 567 -6.82 -15.56 -18.31
C LEU A 567 -8.34 -15.78 -18.11
N GLU A 568 -8.95 -15.13 -17.13
CA GLU A 568 -10.40 -15.15 -16.98
C GLU A 568 -11.06 -14.24 -18.04
N ALA A 569 -10.46 -13.08 -18.30
CA ALA A 569 -10.91 -12.18 -19.38
C ALA A 569 -10.86 -12.86 -20.76
N ASP A 570 -9.78 -13.61 -21.05
CA ASP A 570 -9.64 -14.35 -22.31
C ASP A 570 -10.83 -15.28 -22.57
N ARG A 571 -11.33 -16.01 -21.57
CA ARG A 571 -12.50 -16.90 -21.70
C ARG A 571 -13.77 -16.15 -22.14
N TRP A 572 -13.99 -14.95 -21.62
CA TRP A 572 -15.14 -14.13 -21.98
C TRP A 572 -14.99 -13.54 -23.39
N PHE A 573 -13.80 -13.06 -23.73
CA PHE A 573 -13.51 -12.62 -25.10
C PHE A 573 -13.55 -13.76 -26.11
N GLU A 574 -13.16 -14.99 -25.76
CA GLU A 574 -13.28 -16.17 -26.61
C GLU A 574 -14.73 -16.48 -26.94
N ARG A 575 -15.61 -16.39 -25.93
CA ARG A 575 -17.03 -16.56 -26.15
C ARG A 575 -17.63 -15.46 -27.02
N LEU A 576 -17.23 -14.21 -26.81
CA LEU A 576 -17.61 -13.08 -27.67
C LEU A 576 -17.12 -13.30 -29.11
N GLN A 577 -15.90 -13.77 -29.33
CA GLN A 577 -15.39 -14.07 -30.65
C GLN A 577 -16.23 -15.12 -31.39
N SER A 578 -16.76 -16.10 -30.68
CA SER A 578 -17.65 -17.12 -31.27
C SER A 578 -19.03 -16.56 -31.63
N LEU A 579 -19.51 -15.53 -30.91
CA LEU A 579 -20.82 -14.88 -31.15
C LEU A 579 -20.74 -13.71 -32.15
N GLU A 580 -19.55 -13.15 -32.32
CA GLU A 580 -19.26 -12.00 -33.19
C GLU A 580 -18.12 -12.33 -34.16
N PRO A 581 -18.28 -13.34 -35.04
CA PRO A 581 -17.21 -13.81 -35.92
C PRO A 581 -16.74 -12.73 -36.91
N ASP A 582 -17.58 -11.78 -37.24
CA ASP A 582 -17.29 -10.67 -38.16
C ASP A 582 -16.54 -9.50 -37.51
N SER A 583 -16.38 -9.51 -36.17
CA SER A 583 -15.68 -8.48 -35.43
C SER A 583 -14.21 -8.88 -35.13
N PRO A 584 -13.21 -8.05 -35.47
CA PRO A 584 -11.83 -8.32 -35.10
C PRO A 584 -11.51 -8.08 -33.63
N TRP A 585 -12.36 -7.35 -32.91
CA TRP A 585 -12.03 -6.80 -31.60
C TRP A 585 -11.99 -7.83 -30.48
N PRO A 586 -12.89 -8.82 -30.39
CA PRO A 586 -12.76 -9.86 -29.38
C PRO A 586 -11.40 -10.59 -29.50
N ALA A 587 -10.95 -10.90 -30.71
CA ALA A 587 -9.66 -11.54 -30.95
C ALA A 587 -8.47 -10.62 -30.62
N ALA A 588 -8.57 -9.33 -30.96
CA ALA A 588 -7.54 -8.34 -30.61
C ALA A 588 -7.39 -8.23 -29.09
N TYR A 589 -8.49 -8.14 -28.34
CA TYR A 589 -8.45 -8.10 -26.87
C TYR A 589 -7.95 -9.42 -26.28
N ARG A 590 -8.29 -10.59 -26.87
CA ARG A 590 -7.70 -11.89 -26.50
C ARG A 590 -6.18 -11.84 -26.61
N ALA A 591 -5.65 -11.40 -27.75
CA ALA A 591 -4.21 -11.29 -27.95
C ALA A 591 -3.54 -10.39 -26.90
N VAL A 592 -4.16 -9.24 -26.55
CA VAL A 592 -3.67 -8.33 -25.51
C VAL A 592 -3.64 -9.01 -24.14
N VAL A 593 -4.74 -9.61 -23.70
CA VAL A 593 -4.82 -10.22 -22.36
C VAL A 593 -3.96 -11.49 -22.24
N LEU A 594 -3.82 -12.27 -23.30
CA LEU A 594 -2.90 -13.42 -23.36
C LEU A 594 -1.44 -12.97 -23.28
N THR A 595 -1.09 -11.85 -23.95
CA THR A 595 0.24 -11.24 -23.86
C THR A 595 0.51 -10.79 -22.42
N ALA A 596 -0.43 -10.12 -21.79
CA ALA A 596 -0.35 -9.71 -20.38
C ALA A 596 -0.23 -10.91 -19.43
N ALA A 597 -0.83 -12.05 -19.76
CA ALA A 597 -0.72 -13.31 -19.02
C ALA A 597 0.58 -14.09 -19.28
N GLY A 598 1.47 -13.60 -20.14
CA GLY A 598 2.69 -14.31 -20.56
C GLY A 598 2.45 -15.50 -21.48
N ARG A 599 1.23 -15.66 -22.02
CA ARG A 599 0.86 -16.70 -22.99
C ARG A 599 1.18 -16.27 -24.42
N LEU A 600 2.43 -15.88 -24.64
CA LEU A 600 2.90 -15.15 -25.83
C LEU A 600 2.66 -15.91 -27.14
N TRP A 601 2.88 -17.23 -27.16
CA TRP A 601 2.62 -18.07 -28.32
C TRP A 601 1.13 -18.16 -28.67
N GLN A 602 0.28 -18.25 -27.65
CA GLN A 602 -1.17 -18.27 -27.86
C GLN A 602 -1.68 -16.90 -28.33
N ALA A 603 -1.15 -15.81 -27.76
CA ALA A 603 -1.48 -14.45 -28.18
C ALA A 603 -1.16 -14.22 -29.66
N SER A 604 0.06 -14.61 -30.10
CA SER A 604 0.47 -14.52 -31.51
C SER A 604 -0.44 -15.36 -32.43
N ALA A 605 -0.75 -16.59 -32.02
CA ALA A 605 -1.61 -17.46 -32.83
C ALA A 605 -3.04 -16.92 -33.00
N VAL A 606 -3.63 -16.38 -31.90
CA VAL A 606 -4.97 -15.75 -31.94
C VAL A 606 -4.98 -14.55 -32.87
N ALA A 607 -3.96 -13.67 -32.75
CA ALA A 607 -3.85 -12.49 -33.60
C ALA A 607 -3.64 -12.85 -35.09
N ASP A 608 -2.78 -13.83 -35.39
CA ASP A 608 -2.51 -14.30 -36.77
C ASP A 608 -3.76 -14.93 -37.42
N GLN A 609 -4.52 -15.74 -36.66
CA GLN A 609 -5.78 -16.32 -37.15
C GLN A 609 -6.82 -15.22 -37.43
N ALA A 610 -6.97 -14.26 -36.53
CA ALA A 610 -7.89 -13.14 -36.73
C ALA A 610 -7.44 -12.25 -37.89
N GLN A 611 -6.14 -11.98 -38.04
CA GLN A 611 -5.57 -11.23 -39.15
C GLN A 611 -5.88 -11.85 -40.53
N ALA A 612 -5.89 -13.17 -40.60
CA ALA A 612 -6.22 -13.88 -41.82
C ALA A 612 -7.71 -13.71 -42.23
N LEU A 613 -8.59 -13.51 -41.26
CA LEU A 613 -10.02 -13.30 -41.50
C LEU A 613 -10.36 -11.79 -41.64
N HIS A 614 -9.73 -10.96 -40.85
CA HIS A 614 -9.99 -9.52 -40.76
C HIS A 614 -8.66 -8.74 -40.82
N PRO A 615 -8.09 -8.52 -42.00
CA PRO A 615 -6.84 -7.79 -42.15
C PRO A 615 -6.88 -6.42 -41.46
N SER A 616 -6.02 -6.23 -40.45
CA SER A 616 -5.95 -5.01 -39.63
C SER A 616 -4.52 -4.75 -39.17
N PRO A 617 -4.02 -3.50 -39.27
CA PRO A 617 -2.71 -3.14 -38.73
C PRO A 617 -2.58 -3.47 -37.23
N VAL A 618 -3.68 -3.41 -36.46
CA VAL A 618 -3.70 -3.72 -35.04
C VAL A 618 -3.44 -5.21 -34.79
N LEU A 619 -4.12 -6.09 -35.51
CA LEU A 619 -3.93 -7.53 -35.37
C LEU A 619 -2.55 -7.97 -35.85
N GLU A 620 -2.06 -7.42 -36.96
CA GLU A 620 -0.70 -7.69 -37.47
C GLU A 620 0.36 -7.28 -36.42
N GLY A 621 0.27 -6.06 -35.90
CA GLY A 621 1.18 -5.58 -34.86
C GLY A 621 1.13 -6.40 -33.57
N LEU A 622 -0.05 -6.84 -33.11
CA LEU A 622 -0.21 -7.70 -31.93
C LEU A 622 0.40 -9.09 -32.15
N GLY A 623 0.18 -9.69 -33.33
CA GLY A 623 0.74 -10.99 -33.68
C GLY A 623 2.26 -10.98 -33.70
N ASP A 624 2.85 -10.00 -34.38
CA ASP A 624 4.29 -9.83 -34.48
C ASP A 624 4.93 -9.49 -33.13
N LEU A 625 4.36 -8.54 -32.37
CA LEU A 625 4.86 -8.18 -31.05
C LEU A 625 4.86 -9.37 -30.10
N SER A 626 3.74 -10.07 -29.98
CA SER A 626 3.60 -11.23 -29.10
C SER A 626 4.52 -12.37 -29.53
N GLY A 627 4.68 -12.57 -30.85
CA GLY A 627 5.60 -13.57 -31.42
C GLY A 627 7.06 -13.26 -31.04
N VAL A 628 7.51 -12.03 -31.24
CA VAL A 628 8.87 -11.59 -30.86
C VAL A 628 9.10 -11.76 -29.36
N MET A 629 8.18 -11.29 -28.53
CA MET A 629 8.24 -11.46 -27.08
C MET A 629 8.27 -12.95 -26.67
N GLY A 630 7.62 -13.81 -27.44
CA GLY A 630 7.61 -15.27 -27.28
C GLY A 630 8.87 -15.98 -27.81
N GLY A 631 9.86 -15.23 -28.30
CA GLY A 631 11.13 -15.78 -28.81
C GLY A 631 11.12 -16.08 -30.30
N GLN A 632 10.09 -15.72 -31.06
CA GLN A 632 10.04 -15.84 -32.51
C GLN A 632 10.84 -14.70 -33.16
N LEU A 633 12.17 -14.70 -32.99
CA LEU A 633 13.05 -13.60 -33.39
C LEU A 633 13.06 -13.34 -34.91
N TRP A 634 12.65 -14.29 -35.73
CA TRP A 634 12.47 -14.07 -37.18
C TRP A 634 11.38 -13.08 -37.55
N ARG A 635 10.45 -12.76 -36.60
CA ARG A 635 9.44 -11.73 -36.78
C ARG A 635 9.94 -10.31 -36.52
N LEU A 636 11.15 -10.13 -35.98
CA LEU A 636 11.69 -8.79 -35.68
C LEU A 636 11.62 -7.79 -36.85
N PRO A 637 11.95 -8.19 -38.12
CA PRO A 637 11.85 -7.27 -39.26
C PRO A 637 10.40 -6.86 -39.59
N ALA A 638 9.44 -7.76 -39.37
CA ALA A 638 8.02 -7.48 -39.54
C ALA A 638 7.52 -6.57 -38.40
N ALA A 639 7.80 -6.94 -37.14
CA ALA A 639 7.40 -6.22 -35.95
C ALA A 639 7.92 -4.75 -35.95
N SER A 640 9.13 -4.50 -36.50
CA SER A 640 9.67 -3.14 -36.59
C SER A 640 8.84 -2.20 -37.49
N ARG A 641 7.97 -2.74 -38.34
CA ARG A 641 7.05 -2.01 -39.22
C ARG A 641 5.61 -2.08 -38.73
N SER A 642 5.14 -3.28 -38.40
CA SER A 642 3.74 -3.54 -38.02
C SER A 642 3.37 -2.91 -36.66
N VAL A 643 4.27 -2.92 -35.66
CA VAL A 643 3.99 -2.36 -34.33
C VAL A 643 3.79 -0.84 -34.38
N PRO A 644 4.67 -0.04 -35.01
CA PRO A 644 4.41 1.40 -35.19
C PRO A 644 3.13 1.68 -35.99
N ALA A 645 2.84 0.90 -37.04
CA ALA A 645 1.61 1.05 -37.82
C ALA A 645 0.37 0.76 -36.99
N ALA A 646 0.41 -0.29 -36.15
CA ALA A 646 -0.67 -0.61 -35.19
C ALA A 646 -0.87 0.52 -34.18
N THR A 647 0.21 1.05 -33.61
CA THR A 647 0.15 2.17 -32.67
C THR A 647 -0.50 3.39 -33.31
N GLN A 648 -0.08 3.75 -34.52
CA GLN A 648 -0.66 4.86 -35.26
C GLN A 648 -2.15 4.65 -35.58
N ALA A 649 -2.55 3.44 -35.96
CA ALA A 649 -3.95 3.09 -36.23
C ALA A 649 -4.82 3.23 -34.98
N VAL A 650 -4.33 2.78 -33.82
CA VAL A 650 -5.02 2.96 -32.52
C VAL A 650 -5.12 4.43 -32.15
N GLU A 651 -4.04 5.21 -32.28
CA GLU A 651 -4.07 6.64 -31.97
C GLU A 651 -5.02 7.43 -32.86
N GLN A 652 -5.12 7.06 -34.13
CA GLN A 652 -6.05 7.69 -35.07
C GLN A 652 -7.51 7.40 -34.67
N GLN A 653 -7.81 6.17 -34.28
CA GLN A 653 -9.16 5.79 -33.84
C GLN A 653 -9.55 6.44 -32.51
N LEU A 654 -8.61 6.57 -31.57
CA LEU A 654 -8.83 7.30 -30.29
C LEU A 654 -9.11 8.79 -30.50
N LYS A 655 -8.58 9.41 -31.58
CA LYS A 655 -8.76 10.82 -31.90
C LYS A 655 -9.94 11.10 -32.84
N SER A 656 -10.66 10.08 -33.30
CA SER A 656 -11.76 10.27 -34.26
C SER A 656 -12.96 10.95 -33.60
N PRO A 657 -13.68 11.86 -34.31
CA PRO A 657 -14.78 12.66 -33.75
C PRO A 657 -16.00 11.85 -33.28
N GLU A 658 -16.12 10.59 -33.65
CA GLU A 658 -17.18 9.69 -33.16
C GLU A 658 -17.03 9.29 -31.70
N SER A 659 -15.84 9.43 -31.11
CA SER A 659 -15.62 9.23 -29.67
C SER A 659 -16.10 10.41 -28.81
N ALA A 660 -16.52 11.50 -29.40
CA ALA A 660 -16.94 12.73 -28.73
C ALA A 660 -18.49 12.94 -28.71
N ARG A 661 -19.25 11.97 -29.19
CA ARG A 661 -20.72 11.91 -29.09
C ARG A 661 -21.11 10.72 -28.18
#